data_6affbe63a292947970a1e94ec5635f01
#
_entry.id   6affbe63a292947970a1e94ec5635f01
#
_cell.length_a   1.000
_cell.length_b   1.000
_cell.length_c   1.000
_cell.angle_alpha   90.00
_cell.angle_beta   90.00
_cell.angle_gamma   90.00
#
_symmetry.space_group_name_H-M   'P 1'
#
loop_
_entity.id
_entity.type
_entity.pdbx_description
1 polymer ?
#
loop_
_entity_poly.entity_id
_entity_poly.type
_entity_poly.pdbx_seq_one_letter_code
_entity_poly.pdbx_strand_id
1 'polypeptide(L)'
;MKRQATRGCMGRLRCVRYAFIAITIFLFSLLPACGGHKPAGSNPFPAKITLNPSTSVSMQLGSTLVFSASAQNGTNNNISPTFTFTSNNPGVVDISPSGLACAGSWNAPFFNVCTPGSFSQVAEITASALGATSPPTLVFVHPPIDNIQVSVVPPVNSPPPACPNQIALPAACHITFNPVLNNQCVSQNQVLTLQAQAFSQGADITSSVGPFTWAQANPNVVTITPIVSGSNTSGINVPTNQATVVSNTPGQTEVVASASGVASQPYVAATCPVQCISLQLGNNGTQNIGQTSFVTNKGTSETITATAVDVQGCIVPKPPLTWTSSSPAAITAGSTTAGCAAGANCSISTPQPGAAAITASCTPPTCNVGFPLNPAGYSAGSLYIPQPIYPVTAISGLVTGATTSASVLATTQDCYSNSQCQVALYDVSTSANIAGNPSSMPTPPNSLMFDSAGDKAYAGSQYGAFLVTSSNLGSTTTSPFSTLPASSTALGVVTGKVIAVSPNGNLAVFSDTISTPNQGYVVNASSTGASTTPLNITSATTAAFSTDNSKAFILGDGGNTLYVYSPLQALQSYRLTAAADAIAFSSSGAFALLAGGSSDPSTLAIYNTCNNTQAYLPLPVQTPPITPLPGPPIFLKMVPPGSAPTGNATVPSLFQSDANALDVFVGVDSTGVDVIATTTTTPLTPPVNGLCPQQQIAFPMTLVTSVPFYPIHISLQKGTFHPLSFFLSPDGTRVYIVTSDQGVLVFDFNTQSTSAIPLSGNAAPLAADITVDGTLLYVAGTDGMLHELNTTTALDVLEIPFSQLPDSSNNFCYSSYNCALNLVAIKP
;
A
#
# COMPACT_ATOMS: atom_id res chain seq x y z
N MET A 1 25.67 50.07 16.83
CA MET A 1 24.27 50.53 16.87
C MET A 1 23.38 49.45 17.39
N LYS A 2 22.64 49.75 18.43
CA LYS A 2 21.82 48.87 19.24
C LYS A 2 20.73 48.15 18.44
N ARG A 3 20.54 46.83 18.67
CA ARG A 3 19.26 46.18 18.52
C ARG A 3 18.94 45.39 19.79
N GLN A 4 17.94 45.87 20.48
CA GLN A 4 17.34 45.25 21.65
C GLN A 4 16.47 44.06 21.20
N ALA A 5 16.63 42.97 21.91
CA ALA A 5 15.77 41.82 21.88
C ALA A 5 14.54 42.09 22.74
N THR A 6 13.36 41.96 22.16
CA THR A 6 12.10 41.84 22.91
C THR A 6 11.75 40.37 23.10
N ARG A 7 12.06 39.83 24.26
CA ARG A 7 11.44 38.58 24.74
C ARG A 7 10.08 38.91 25.37
N GLY A 8 9.04 38.61 24.68
CA GLY A 8 7.66 38.72 25.18
C GLY A 8 7.33 37.62 26.19
N CYS A 9 6.79 38.08 27.26
CA CYS A 9 6.40 37.33 28.45
C CYS A 9 5.17 36.45 28.21
N MET A 10 5.33 35.14 28.06
CA MET A 10 4.27 34.15 28.00
C MET A 10 4.05 33.40 29.35
N GLY A 11 4.44 34.05 30.45
CA GLY A 11 4.36 33.47 31.81
C GLY A 11 3.26 33.98 32.74
N ARG A 12 2.46 34.95 32.33
CA ARG A 12 1.51 35.59 33.27
C ARG A 12 0.08 35.00 33.33
N LEU A 13 -0.31 34.11 32.43
CA LEU A 13 -1.67 33.50 32.49
C LEU A 13 -1.78 32.24 33.36
N ARG A 14 -0.70 31.62 33.75
CA ARG A 14 -0.77 30.43 34.64
C ARG A 14 -0.76 30.78 36.16
N CYS A 15 -0.21 31.93 36.56
CA CYS A 15 -0.22 32.31 37.97
C CYS A 15 -1.59 32.85 38.45
N VAL A 16 -2.42 33.39 37.59
CA VAL A 16 -3.73 33.94 37.95
C VAL A 16 -4.78 32.83 38.23
N ARG A 17 -4.65 31.68 37.58
CA ARG A 17 -5.57 30.56 37.83
C ARG A 17 -5.36 29.86 39.15
N TYR A 18 -4.14 29.78 39.63
CA TYR A 18 -3.86 29.18 40.95
C TYR A 18 -4.18 30.11 42.13
N ALA A 19 -4.10 31.40 41.95
CA ALA A 19 -4.49 32.37 42.95
C ALA A 19 -6.02 32.40 43.19
N PHE A 20 -6.84 32.22 42.11
CA PHE A 20 -8.29 32.12 42.23
C PHE A 20 -8.76 30.84 42.91
N ILE A 21 -8.10 29.71 42.66
CA ILE A 21 -8.44 28.42 43.28
C ILE A 21 -8.06 28.44 44.76
N ALA A 22 -6.94 29.07 45.16
CA ALA A 22 -6.54 29.19 46.55
C ALA A 22 -7.45 30.13 47.34
N ILE A 23 -7.93 31.20 46.75
CA ILE A 23 -8.89 32.13 47.41
C ILE A 23 -10.27 31.52 47.54
N THR A 24 -10.74 30.69 46.55
CA THR A 24 -12.03 30.03 46.68
C THR A 24 -12.00 28.92 47.74
N ILE A 25 -10.90 28.22 47.92
CA ILE A 25 -10.75 27.22 48.95
C ILE A 25 -10.64 27.86 50.36
N PHE A 26 -10.04 29.07 50.47
CA PHE A 26 -9.93 29.76 51.75
C PHE A 26 -11.24 30.46 52.20
N LEU A 27 -12.13 30.84 51.25
CA LEU A 27 -13.44 31.40 51.56
C LEU A 27 -14.49 30.36 51.97
N PHE A 28 -14.28 29.09 51.62
CA PHE A 28 -15.19 28.01 52.09
C PHE A 28 -14.84 27.46 53.47
N SER A 29 -13.67 27.77 54.03
CA SER A 29 -13.25 27.35 55.36
C SER A 29 -13.66 28.25 56.52
N LEU A 30 -14.36 29.38 56.25
CA LEU A 30 -14.79 30.36 57.27
C LEU A 30 -16.33 30.46 57.44
N LEU A 31 -17.08 29.46 56.98
CA LEU A 31 -18.49 29.37 57.36
C LEU A 31 -18.59 28.69 58.73
N PRO A 32 -19.13 29.34 59.76
CA PRO A 32 -19.30 28.69 61.03
C PRO A 32 -20.33 27.55 60.87
N ALA A 33 -19.86 26.36 61.19
CA ALA A 33 -20.73 25.22 61.37
C ALA A 33 -21.63 25.43 62.60
N CYS A 34 -22.73 26.09 62.41
CA CYS A 34 -23.84 26.12 63.40
C CYS A 34 -25.11 25.65 62.72
N GLY A 35 -25.36 24.40 62.79
CA GLY A 35 -26.55 23.74 62.38
C GLY A 35 -26.40 22.26 62.63
N GLY A 36 -26.88 21.80 63.74
CA GLY A 36 -26.96 20.38 64.07
C GLY A 36 -27.78 19.68 62.98
N HIS A 37 -27.09 19.12 61.99
CA HIS A 37 -27.68 18.13 61.12
C HIS A 37 -27.93 16.91 62.01
N LYS A 38 -29.20 16.70 62.37
CA LYS A 38 -29.68 15.35 62.62
C LYS A 38 -29.09 14.52 61.43
N PRO A 39 -28.41 13.39 61.66
CA PRO A 39 -28.07 12.49 60.57
C PRO A 39 -29.37 12.29 59.80
N ALA A 40 -29.38 12.67 58.53
CA ALA A 40 -30.50 12.41 57.65
C ALA A 40 -30.78 10.92 57.79
N GLY A 41 -31.88 10.60 58.49
CA GLY A 41 -32.23 9.18 58.72
C GLY A 41 -32.23 8.60 57.32
N SER A 42 -31.42 7.58 57.13
CA SER A 42 -31.32 6.87 55.87
C SER A 42 -32.74 6.52 55.46
N ASN A 43 -33.25 7.23 54.45
CA ASN A 43 -34.59 6.93 53.92
C ASN A 43 -34.54 5.46 53.49
N PRO A 44 -35.18 4.53 54.23
CA PRO A 44 -35.09 3.11 53.92
C PRO A 44 -35.92 2.72 52.72
N PHE A 45 -36.66 3.69 52.16
CA PHE A 45 -37.53 3.44 50.99
C PHE A 45 -36.74 3.51 49.71
N PRO A 46 -36.84 2.47 48.82
CA PRO A 46 -36.22 2.48 47.52
C PRO A 46 -36.83 3.51 46.62
N ALA A 47 -35.98 4.38 46.06
CA ALA A 47 -36.35 5.31 44.99
C ALA A 47 -36.11 4.68 43.61
N LYS A 48 -35.19 3.74 43.51
CA LYS A 48 -34.88 2.99 42.28
C LYS A 48 -34.60 1.54 42.60
N ILE A 49 -35.24 0.63 41.90
CA ILE A 49 -34.94 -0.81 41.93
C ILE A 49 -34.41 -1.21 40.56
N THR A 50 -33.29 -1.91 40.53
CA THR A 50 -32.68 -2.46 39.31
C THR A 50 -32.72 -3.97 39.41
N LEU A 51 -33.35 -4.60 38.42
CA LEU A 51 -33.40 -6.04 38.24
C LEU A 51 -32.17 -6.50 37.48
N ASN A 52 -31.61 -7.67 37.80
CA ASN A 52 -30.53 -8.30 37.08
C ASN A 52 -30.90 -9.75 36.74
N PRO A 53 -30.94 -10.18 35.50
CA PRO A 53 -30.65 -9.35 34.31
C PRO A 53 -31.65 -8.21 34.11
N SER A 54 -31.15 -7.06 33.68
CA SER A 54 -31.95 -5.83 33.40
C SER A 54 -32.35 -5.73 31.93
N THR A 55 -31.73 -6.54 31.06
CA THR A 55 -32.03 -6.64 29.63
C THR A 55 -32.88 -7.86 29.35
N SER A 56 -33.60 -7.86 28.23
CA SER A 56 -34.39 -9.01 27.79
C SER A 56 -33.53 -10.28 27.73
N VAL A 57 -34.08 -11.39 28.16
CA VAL A 57 -33.40 -12.70 28.19
C VAL A 57 -34.23 -13.79 27.53
N SER A 58 -33.57 -14.87 27.16
CA SER A 58 -34.18 -16.03 26.54
C SER A 58 -34.03 -17.25 27.46
N MET A 59 -35.09 -18.05 27.54
CA MET A 59 -35.10 -19.30 28.32
C MET A 59 -35.72 -20.43 27.49
N GLN A 60 -35.06 -21.58 27.45
CA GLN A 60 -35.64 -22.77 26.88
C GLN A 60 -36.68 -23.34 27.84
N LEU A 61 -37.77 -23.91 27.30
CA LEU A 61 -38.79 -24.59 28.12
C LEU A 61 -38.15 -25.58 29.14
N GLY A 62 -38.52 -25.46 30.38
CA GLY A 62 -38.02 -26.27 31.48
C GLY A 62 -36.66 -25.81 32.02
N SER A 63 -36.04 -24.80 31.48
CA SER A 63 -34.81 -24.21 32.05
C SER A 63 -35.11 -23.26 33.18
N THR A 64 -34.06 -22.94 33.96
CA THR A 64 -34.16 -22.03 35.08
C THR A 64 -33.17 -20.87 34.94
N LEU A 65 -33.54 -19.68 35.46
CA LEU A 65 -32.72 -18.49 35.48
C LEU A 65 -32.84 -17.73 36.81
N VAL A 66 -31.73 -17.31 37.38
CA VAL A 66 -31.73 -16.53 38.61
C VAL A 66 -31.88 -15.05 38.32
N PHE A 67 -32.87 -14.43 38.89
CA PHE A 67 -33.05 -13.00 38.97
C PHE A 67 -32.59 -12.50 40.35
N SER A 68 -31.87 -11.40 40.36
CA SER A 68 -31.51 -10.66 41.55
C SER A 68 -31.94 -9.20 41.42
N ALA A 69 -32.19 -8.56 42.55
CA ALA A 69 -32.54 -7.15 42.56
C ALA A 69 -31.63 -6.35 43.48
N SER A 70 -31.38 -5.08 43.13
CA SER A 70 -30.71 -4.10 43.94
C SER A 70 -31.54 -2.85 44.04
N ALA A 71 -31.45 -2.13 45.17
CA ALA A 71 -32.21 -0.93 45.42
C ALA A 71 -31.32 0.23 45.84
N GLN A 72 -31.70 1.43 45.42
CA GLN A 72 -31.09 2.69 45.86
C GLN A 72 -32.19 3.60 46.43
N ASN A 73 -31.87 4.31 47.49
CA ASN A 73 -32.75 5.29 48.06
C ASN A 73 -32.70 6.64 47.28
N GLY A 74 -33.51 7.63 47.67
CA GLY A 74 -33.55 8.95 47.02
C GLY A 74 -32.24 9.76 47.05
N THR A 75 -31.25 9.30 47.80
CA THR A 75 -29.89 9.86 47.88
C THR A 75 -28.84 9.03 47.13
N ASN A 76 -29.29 8.08 46.30
CA ASN A 76 -28.47 7.13 45.54
C ASN A 76 -27.60 6.19 46.39
N ASN A 77 -27.91 6.02 47.66
CA ASN A 77 -27.24 5.03 48.51
C ASN A 77 -27.89 3.65 48.32
N ASN A 78 -27.05 2.61 48.24
CA ASN A 78 -27.54 1.25 48.16
C ASN A 78 -28.23 0.86 49.48
N ILE A 79 -29.40 0.24 49.35
CA ILE A 79 -30.18 -0.31 50.45
C ILE A 79 -30.55 -1.75 50.12
N SER A 80 -30.78 -2.54 51.16
CA SER A 80 -31.04 -3.99 51.01
C SER A 80 -32.44 -4.34 51.58
N PRO A 81 -33.53 -3.97 50.91
CA PRO A 81 -34.86 -4.39 51.28
C PRO A 81 -35.08 -5.86 50.87
N THR A 82 -36.10 -6.48 51.44
CA THR A 82 -36.58 -7.75 50.94
C THR A 82 -37.34 -7.53 49.65
N PHE A 83 -36.96 -8.23 48.58
CA PHE A 83 -37.59 -8.13 47.28
C PHE A 83 -38.65 -9.21 47.09
N THR A 84 -39.73 -8.85 46.42
CA THR A 84 -40.73 -9.78 45.87
C THR A 84 -40.66 -9.78 44.36
N PHE A 85 -40.47 -10.97 43.81
CA PHE A 85 -40.40 -11.11 42.34
C PHE A 85 -41.77 -11.57 41.85
N THR A 86 -42.21 -11.01 40.69
CA THR A 86 -43.50 -11.33 40.07
C THR A 86 -43.35 -11.50 38.60
N SER A 87 -44.12 -12.42 38.02
CA SER A 87 -44.30 -12.62 36.61
C SER A 87 -45.70 -12.15 36.18
N ASN A 88 -45.81 -11.42 35.10
CA ASN A 88 -47.11 -11.04 34.54
C ASN A 88 -47.83 -12.24 33.86
N ASN A 89 -47.08 -13.36 33.58
CA ASN A 89 -47.59 -14.57 32.99
C ASN A 89 -46.97 -15.82 33.69
N PRO A 90 -47.47 -16.20 34.87
CA PRO A 90 -46.93 -17.36 35.63
C PRO A 90 -47.06 -18.70 34.93
N GLY A 91 -47.97 -18.82 33.95
CA GLY A 91 -48.10 -20.02 33.14
C GLY A 91 -46.97 -20.19 32.10
N VAL A 92 -46.25 -19.12 31.79
CA VAL A 92 -45.09 -19.10 30.89
C VAL A 92 -43.78 -19.10 31.70
N VAL A 93 -43.65 -18.21 32.66
CA VAL A 93 -42.54 -18.14 33.58
C VAL A 93 -43.05 -18.04 35.00
N ASP A 94 -42.84 -19.09 35.79
CA ASP A 94 -43.08 -19.06 37.21
C ASP A 94 -41.84 -18.70 37.96
N ILE A 95 -41.95 -17.81 38.96
CA ILE A 95 -40.79 -17.29 39.68
C ILE A 95 -40.96 -17.49 41.20
N SER A 96 -39.93 -18.06 41.77
CA SER A 96 -39.88 -18.31 43.22
C SER A 96 -39.70 -16.98 44.02
N PRO A 97 -40.03 -16.95 45.32
CA PRO A 97 -39.79 -15.81 46.19
C PRO A 97 -38.29 -15.40 46.25
N SER A 98 -37.37 -16.33 46.00
CA SER A 98 -35.93 -16.07 45.99
C SER A 98 -35.41 -15.50 44.63
N GLY A 99 -36.28 -15.34 43.62
CA GLY A 99 -35.90 -14.86 42.33
C GLY A 99 -35.46 -15.93 41.34
N LEU A 100 -35.66 -17.22 41.66
CA LEU A 100 -35.37 -18.29 40.72
C LEU A 100 -36.58 -18.47 39.81
N ALA A 101 -36.42 -18.18 38.52
CA ALA A 101 -37.43 -18.33 37.46
C ALA A 101 -37.35 -19.71 36.83
N CYS A 102 -38.52 -20.27 36.48
CA CYS A 102 -38.72 -21.51 35.76
C CYS A 102 -39.50 -21.22 34.45
N ALA A 103 -38.98 -21.66 33.31
CA ALA A 103 -39.71 -21.61 32.04
C ALA A 103 -40.73 -22.72 32.01
N GLY A 104 -41.81 -22.50 32.70
CA GLY A 104 -42.88 -23.45 33.01
C GLY A 104 -43.43 -23.18 34.44
N SER A 105 -43.63 -24.25 35.24
CA SER A 105 -44.17 -24.13 36.58
C SER A 105 -43.27 -24.77 37.63
N TRP A 106 -43.17 -24.15 38.78
CA TRP A 106 -42.50 -24.69 39.96
C TRP A 106 -43.39 -25.64 40.77
N ASN A 107 -42.78 -26.65 41.39
CA ASN A 107 -43.44 -27.46 42.40
C ASN A 107 -43.50 -26.71 43.75
N ALA A 108 -44.45 -25.77 43.91
CA ALA A 108 -44.61 -25.03 45.14
C ALA A 108 -45.03 -25.98 46.25
N PRO A 109 -44.56 -25.78 47.50
CA PRO A 109 -43.73 -24.69 47.98
C PRO A 109 -42.20 -24.94 47.90
N PHE A 110 -41.74 -26.03 47.29
CA PHE A 110 -40.34 -26.47 47.38
C PHE A 110 -39.43 -25.75 46.35
N PHE A 111 -39.98 -25.30 45.22
CA PHE A 111 -39.26 -24.58 44.14
C PHE A 111 -37.94 -25.21 43.70
N ASN A 112 -37.93 -26.58 43.62
CA ASN A 112 -36.74 -27.35 43.29
C ASN A 112 -36.91 -28.19 41.99
N VAL A 113 -38.13 -28.28 41.48
CA VAL A 113 -38.42 -28.96 40.21
C VAL A 113 -39.16 -27.98 39.30
N CYS A 114 -38.53 -27.66 38.17
CA CYS A 114 -39.11 -26.87 37.11
C CYS A 114 -39.74 -27.81 36.05
N THR A 115 -41.05 -27.81 35.97
CA THR A 115 -41.80 -28.59 34.96
C THR A 115 -41.98 -27.73 33.72
N PRO A 116 -41.54 -28.18 32.52
CA PRO A 116 -41.70 -27.42 31.30
C PRO A 116 -43.16 -27.04 31.05
N GLY A 117 -43.41 -25.81 30.70
CA GLY A 117 -44.70 -25.29 30.30
C GLY A 117 -45.09 -25.82 28.90
N SER A 118 -46.37 -25.78 28.58
CA SER A 118 -46.87 -26.10 27.23
C SER A 118 -46.95 -24.89 26.29
N PHE A 119 -46.58 -23.71 26.77
CA PHE A 119 -46.72 -22.44 26.02
C PHE A 119 -45.36 -21.78 25.84
N SER A 120 -45.08 -21.40 24.61
CA SER A 120 -43.93 -20.59 24.19
C SER A 120 -44.41 -19.14 23.96
N GLN A 121 -44.07 -18.24 24.87
CA GLN A 121 -44.51 -16.84 24.87
C GLN A 121 -43.50 -15.97 25.60
N VAL A 122 -43.83 -14.69 25.72
CA VAL A 122 -43.04 -13.71 26.47
C VAL A 122 -43.72 -13.42 27.80
N ALA A 123 -42.95 -13.39 28.86
CA ALA A 123 -43.36 -12.93 30.18
C ALA A 123 -42.53 -11.73 30.64
N GLU A 124 -43.12 -10.88 31.48
CA GLU A 124 -42.43 -9.76 32.11
C GLU A 124 -42.16 -10.11 33.60
N ILE A 125 -40.90 -10.01 33.97
CA ILE A 125 -40.50 -10.19 35.37
C ILE A 125 -40.21 -8.84 36.01
N THR A 126 -40.76 -8.58 37.17
CA THR A 126 -40.50 -7.40 37.99
C THR A 126 -40.05 -7.78 39.38
N ALA A 127 -39.29 -6.89 40.02
CA ALA A 127 -38.99 -6.96 41.46
C ALA A 127 -39.59 -5.76 42.15
N SER A 128 -40.26 -5.97 43.29
CA SER A 128 -40.84 -4.92 44.09
C SER A 128 -40.35 -4.98 45.53
N ALA A 129 -40.25 -3.83 46.18
CA ALA A 129 -39.94 -3.69 47.57
C ALA A 129 -40.46 -2.39 48.13
N LEU A 130 -41.16 -2.42 49.26
CA LEU A 130 -41.60 -1.25 50.00
C LEU A 130 -42.37 -0.22 49.13
N GLY A 131 -43.15 -0.69 48.14
CA GLY A 131 -43.98 0.14 47.28
C GLY A 131 -43.33 0.66 46.02
N ALA A 132 -42.00 0.39 45.81
CA ALA A 132 -41.31 0.63 44.54
C ALA A 132 -41.24 -0.62 43.72
N THR A 133 -41.24 -0.50 42.38
CA THR A 133 -41.13 -1.61 41.43
C THR A 133 -40.07 -1.33 40.40
N SER A 134 -39.29 -2.33 40.03
CA SER A 134 -38.31 -2.22 38.95
C SER A 134 -38.97 -2.06 37.60
N PRO A 135 -38.27 -1.49 36.60
CA PRO A 135 -38.63 -1.75 35.21
C PRO A 135 -38.70 -3.27 34.96
N PRO A 136 -39.68 -3.74 34.15
CA PRO A 136 -39.77 -5.15 33.88
C PRO A 136 -38.65 -5.62 32.93
N THR A 137 -38.23 -6.87 33.08
CA THR A 137 -37.36 -7.60 32.16
C THR A 137 -38.20 -8.58 31.34
N LEU A 138 -38.09 -8.53 30.02
CA LEU A 138 -38.75 -9.47 29.14
C LEU A 138 -38.02 -10.81 29.14
N VAL A 139 -38.79 -11.88 29.32
CA VAL A 139 -38.31 -13.26 29.28
C VAL A 139 -39.00 -13.96 28.11
N PHE A 140 -38.24 -14.30 27.08
CA PHE A 140 -38.71 -15.08 25.95
C PHE A 140 -38.56 -16.55 26.25
N VAL A 141 -39.68 -17.27 26.28
CA VAL A 141 -39.70 -18.73 26.53
C VAL A 141 -40.02 -19.48 25.24
N HIS A 142 -39.17 -20.43 24.87
CA HIS A 142 -39.24 -21.14 23.62
C HIS A 142 -38.84 -22.60 23.73
N PRO A 143 -39.28 -23.50 22.82
CA PRO A 143 -38.76 -24.86 22.71
C PRO A 143 -37.28 -24.81 22.28
N PRO A 144 -36.55 -25.95 22.27
CA PRO A 144 -35.20 -26.00 21.75
C PRO A 144 -35.12 -25.39 20.36
N ILE A 145 -34.12 -24.50 20.13
CA ILE A 145 -33.88 -23.94 18.81
C ILE A 145 -32.98 -24.89 18.03
N ASP A 146 -33.47 -25.40 16.91
CA ASP A 146 -32.68 -26.29 16.03
C ASP A 146 -31.89 -25.51 14.98
N ASN A 147 -32.45 -24.41 14.50
CA ASN A 147 -31.85 -23.59 13.44
C ASN A 147 -32.30 -22.13 13.53
N ILE A 148 -31.40 -21.24 13.16
CA ILE A 148 -31.69 -19.82 12.93
C ILE A 148 -31.30 -19.48 11.48
N GLN A 149 -32.24 -18.90 10.73
CA GLN A 149 -32.03 -18.45 9.36
C GLN A 149 -32.00 -16.93 9.29
N VAL A 150 -31.10 -16.38 8.47
CA VAL A 150 -31.01 -14.95 8.19
C VAL A 150 -31.46 -14.70 6.76
N SER A 151 -32.30 -13.70 6.57
CA SER A 151 -32.78 -13.27 5.25
C SER A 151 -32.93 -11.77 5.16
N VAL A 152 -33.06 -11.22 3.93
CA VAL A 152 -33.30 -9.78 3.67
C VAL A 152 -34.79 -9.47 3.75
N VAL A 153 -35.12 -8.29 4.23
CA VAL A 153 -36.49 -7.74 4.28
C VAL A 153 -36.53 -6.41 3.54
N PRO A 154 -37.34 -6.23 2.48
CA PRO A 154 -38.16 -7.22 1.75
C PRO A 154 -37.30 -8.22 0.99
N PRO A 155 -37.88 -9.37 0.55
CA PRO A 155 -37.10 -10.40 -0.13
C PRO A 155 -36.40 -9.86 -1.36
N VAL A 156 -35.26 -10.50 -1.67
CA VAL A 156 -34.21 -10.12 -2.63
C VAL A 156 -34.68 -9.76 -4.06
N ASN A 157 -35.96 -9.99 -4.39
CA ASN A 157 -36.52 -9.70 -5.72
C ASN A 157 -36.90 -8.22 -5.95
N SER A 158 -36.70 -7.35 -4.97
CA SER A 158 -36.87 -5.91 -5.18
C SER A 158 -35.60 -5.35 -5.81
N PRO A 159 -35.67 -4.59 -6.91
CA PRO A 159 -34.50 -3.94 -7.48
C PRO A 159 -33.86 -3.07 -6.38
N PRO A 160 -32.53 -3.06 -6.29
CA PRO A 160 -31.84 -2.17 -5.37
C PRO A 160 -32.27 -0.72 -5.63
N PRO A 161 -32.32 0.12 -4.62
CA PRO A 161 -32.68 1.53 -4.81
C PRO A 161 -31.76 2.15 -5.86
N ALA A 162 -32.37 2.89 -6.79
CA ALA A 162 -31.60 3.58 -7.86
C ALA A 162 -30.54 4.48 -7.24
N CYS A 163 -29.39 4.55 -7.87
CA CYS A 163 -28.29 5.41 -7.42
C CYS A 163 -28.75 6.85 -7.34
N PRO A 164 -28.60 7.52 -6.20
CA PRO A 164 -29.04 8.93 -6.06
C PRO A 164 -28.26 9.91 -6.93
N ASN A 165 -27.06 9.52 -7.44
CA ASN A 165 -26.17 10.37 -8.22
C ASN A 165 -25.58 9.60 -9.41
N GLN A 166 -26.31 9.50 -10.49
CA GLN A 166 -25.75 9.05 -11.77
C GLN A 166 -25.05 10.23 -12.44
N ILE A 167 -23.73 10.19 -12.50
CA ILE A 167 -22.94 11.09 -13.35
C ILE A 167 -22.75 10.40 -14.70
N ALA A 168 -22.58 11.18 -15.77
CA ALA A 168 -22.12 10.66 -17.04
C ALA A 168 -20.73 10.01 -16.82
N LEU A 169 -20.70 8.69 -16.81
CA LEU A 169 -19.49 7.91 -16.59
C LEU A 169 -18.56 8.05 -17.79
N PRO A 170 -17.23 8.04 -17.59
CA PRO A 170 -16.29 7.94 -18.68
C PRO A 170 -16.61 6.70 -19.50
N ALA A 171 -16.39 6.76 -20.81
CA ALA A 171 -16.63 5.63 -21.72
C ALA A 171 -15.94 4.34 -21.23
N ALA A 172 -14.78 4.46 -20.60
CA ALA A 172 -14.05 3.35 -19.98
C ALA A 172 -14.78 2.72 -18.76
N CYS A 173 -15.70 3.42 -18.13
CA CYS A 173 -16.48 2.96 -16.98
C CYS A 173 -17.94 2.68 -17.32
N HIS A 174 -18.29 2.49 -18.60
CA HIS A 174 -19.63 2.03 -18.96
C HIS A 174 -19.83 0.58 -18.49
N ILE A 175 -20.50 0.45 -17.37
CA ILE A 175 -20.86 -0.86 -16.81
C ILE A 175 -22.11 -1.35 -17.50
N THR A 176 -22.02 -2.47 -18.21
CA THR A 176 -23.19 -3.16 -18.71
C THR A 176 -23.92 -3.77 -17.51
N PHE A 177 -25.13 -3.31 -17.25
CA PHE A 177 -25.95 -3.83 -16.16
C PHE A 177 -26.18 -5.34 -16.35
N ASN A 178 -25.66 -6.14 -15.44
CA ASN A 178 -25.91 -7.58 -15.37
C ASN A 178 -26.83 -7.85 -14.16
N PRO A 179 -28.12 -8.11 -14.36
CA PRO A 179 -29.07 -8.25 -13.26
C PRO A 179 -28.71 -9.41 -12.30
N VAL A 180 -27.98 -10.41 -12.76
CA VAL A 180 -27.57 -11.54 -11.92
C VAL A 180 -26.46 -11.15 -10.96
N LEU A 181 -25.49 -10.34 -11.40
CA LEU A 181 -24.38 -9.88 -10.57
C LEU A 181 -24.73 -8.64 -9.75
N ASN A 182 -25.54 -7.75 -10.32
CA ASN A 182 -25.79 -6.44 -9.74
C ASN A 182 -26.78 -6.48 -8.57
N ASN A 183 -27.60 -7.52 -8.45
CA ASN A 183 -28.52 -7.70 -7.32
C ASN A 183 -27.90 -8.42 -6.11
N GLN A 184 -26.59 -8.71 -6.16
CA GLN A 184 -25.90 -9.47 -5.11
C GLN A 184 -25.18 -8.57 -4.09
N CYS A 185 -25.42 -7.27 -4.07
CA CYS A 185 -24.80 -6.34 -3.14
C CYS A 185 -25.64 -5.08 -2.95
N VAL A 186 -25.28 -4.28 -1.96
CA VAL A 186 -25.88 -2.99 -1.65
C VAL A 186 -24.82 -1.90 -1.79
N SER A 187 -25.10 -0.83 -2.52
CA SER A 187 -24.14 0.26 -2.74
C SER A 187 -23.75 0.97 -1.44
N GLN A 188 -22.57 1.58 -1.42
CA GLN A 188 -22.04 2.27 -0.23
C GLN A 188 -23.03 3.30 0.33
N ASN A 189 -23.14 3.37 1.65
CA ASN A 189 -24.06 4.23 2.42
C ASN A 189 -25.55 3.89 2.25
N GLN A 190 -25.89 2.86 1.52
CA GLN A 190 -27.26 2.36 1.49
C GLN A 190 -27.52 1.41 2.67
N VAL A 191 -28.77 1.23 2.96
CA VAL A 191 -29.24 0.48 4.12
C VAL A 191 -30.08 -0.68 3.64
N LEU A 192 -29.86 -1.82 4.25
CA LEU A 192 -30.70 -2.98 4.09
C LEU A 192 -31.17 -3.48 5.48
N THR A 193 -32.31 -4.14 5.54
CA THR A 193 -32.79 -4.78 6.76
C THR A 193 -32.65 -6.30 6.63
N LEU A 194 -31.98 -6.90 7.61
CA LEU A 194 -31.97 -8.36 7.79
C LEU A 194 -32.96 -8.77 8.85
N GLN A 195 -33.54 -9.96 8.71
CA GLN A 195 -34.33 -10.62 9.74
C GLN A 195 -33.78 -11.99 10.07
N ALA A 196 -33.84 -12.35 11.34
CA ALA A 196 -33.57 -13.70 11.82
C ALA A 196 -34.87 -14.45 12.09
N GLN A 197 -34.94 -15.68 11.68
CA GLN A 197 -36.05 -16.58 11.97
C GLN A 197 -35.52 -17.81 12.70
N ALA A 198 -36.14 -18.13 13.84
CA ALA A 198 -35.78 -19.31 14.65
C ALA A 198 -36.78 -20.45 14.43
N PHE A 199 -36.26 -21.65 14.30
CA PHE A 199 -37.07 -22.86 14.03
C PHE A 199 -36.80 -23.91 15.09
N SER A 200 -37.88 -24.63 15.44
CA SER A 200 -37.86 -25.82 16.26
C SER A 200 -38.64 -26.92 15.57
N GLN A 201 -38.02 -28.06 15.30
CA GLN A 201 -38.62 -29.18 14.56
C GLN A 201 -39.34 -28.77 13.25
N GLY A 202 -38.74 -27.77 12.56
CA GLY A 202 -39.28 -27.20 11.32
C GLY A 202 -40.40 -26.17 11.50
N ALA A 203 -40.90 -25.95 12.71
CA ALA A 203 -41.87 -24.90 13.01
C ALA A 203 -41.19 -23.55 13.30
N ASP A 204 -41.74 -22.47 12.77
CA ASP A 204 -41.30 -21.12 13.07
C ASP A 204 -41.69 -20.73 14.50
N ILE A 205 -40.72 -20.49 15.33
CA ILE A 205 -40.87 -20.09 16.75
C ILE A 205 -40.35 -18.66 17.01
N THR A 206 -40.06 -17.89 15.98
CA THR A 206 -39.40 -16.57 16.05
C THR A 206 -40.09 -15.62 17.03
N SER A 207 -41.41 -15.63 17.11
CA SER A 207 -42.19 -14.76 17.99
C SER A 207 -41.96 -14.99 19.49
N SER A 208 -41.46 -16.19 19.87
CA SER A 208 -41.17 -16.59 21.25
C SER A 208 -39.65 -16.58 21.55
N VAL A 209 -38.82 -16.21 20.58
CA VAL A 209 -37.35 -16.18 20.71
C VAL A 209 -36.85 -14.73 20.71
N GLY A 210 -35.95 -14.41 21.64
CA GLY A 210 -35.30 -13.10 21.71
C GLY A 210 -34.59 -12.88 23.04
N PRO A 211 -33.76 -11.88 23.14
CA PRO A 211 -33.30 -11.02 22.06
C PRO A 211 -32.36 -11.73 21.08
N PHE A 212 -32.42 -11.33 19.83
CA PHE A 212 -31.39 -11.74 18.86
C PHE A 212 -30.16 -10.85 19.01
N THR A 213 -29.00 -11.46 19.06
CA THR A 213 -27.69 -10.80 18.98
C THR A 213 -27.16 -10.91 17.57
N TRP A 214 -26.60 -9.83 17.07
CA TRP A 214 -26.06 -9.76 15.72
C TRP A 214 -24.58 -9.45 15.76
N ALA A 215 -23.81 -10.14 14.95
CA ALA A 215 -22.38 -9.93 14.79
C ALA A 215 -21.99 -9.93 13.32
N GLN A 216 -21.00 -9.11 12.98
CA GLN A 216 -20.35 -9.08 11.68
C GLN A 216 -18.88 -9.40 11.82
N ALA A 217 -18.31 -10.12 10.84
CA ALA A 217 -16.89 -10.47 10.85
C ALA A 217 -16.00 -9.25 10.54
N ASN A 218 -16.47 -8.34 9.67
CA ASN A 218 -15.73 -7.13 9.35
C ASN A 218 -16.64 -5.88 9.41
N PRO A 219 -16.55 -5.08 10.47
CA PRO A 219 -17.36 -3.87 10.63
C PRO A 219 -17.00 -2.75 9.63
N ASN A 220 -15.84 -2.81 8.98
CA ASN A 220 -15.50 -1.86 7.94
C ASN A 220 -16.30 -2.07 6.65
N VAL A 221 -16.74 -3.29 6.36
CA VAL A 221 -17.57 -3.60 5.17
C VAL A 221 -19.02 -3.26 5.42
N VAL A 222 -19.58 -3.74 6.52
CA VAL A 222 -20.94 -3.39 6.93
C VAL A 222 -21.00 -3.15 8.43
N THR A 223 -21.89 -2.25 8.84
CA THR A 223 -22.23 -2.06 10.27
C THR A 223 -23.63 -2.59 10.50
N ILE A 224 -23.80 -3.48 11.48
CA ILE A 224 -25.10 -4.05 11.85
C ILE A 224 -25.58 -3.48 13.18
N THR A 225 -26.86 -3.07 13.22
CA THR A 225 -27.48 -2.51 14.40
C THR A 225 -28.86 -3.18 14.62
N PRO A 226 -29.07 -3.84 15.75
CA PRO A 226 -30.36 -4.44 16.06
C PRO A 226 -31.48 -3.38 16.06
N ILE A 227 -32.64 -3.75 15.53
CA ILE A 227 -33.82 -2.90 15.54
C ILE A 227 -34.62 -3.20 16.81
N VAL A 228 -34.98 -2.16 17.54
CA VAL A 228 -35.91 -2.24 18.66
C VAL A 228 -37.25 -1.64 18.21
N SER A 229 -38.35 -2.33 18.49
CA SER A 229 -39.67 -1.76 18.28
C SER A 229 -39.91 -0.65 19.31
N GLY A 230 -40.82 0.24 19.04
CA GLY A 230 -41.28 1.24 20.04
C GLY A 230 -41.71 0.56 21.34
N SER A 231 -41.82 1.35 22.40
CA SER A 231 -42.20 0.90 23.73
C SER A 231 -43.50 0.09 23.74
N ASN A 232 -43.46 -1.08 24.39
CA ASN A 232 -44.70 -1.81 24.71
C ASN A 232 -45.57 -1.01 25.70
N THR A 233 -46.71 -1.55 26.10
CA THR A 233 -47.62 -0.93 27.10
C THR A 233 -46.94 -0.65 28.43
N SER A 234 -45.83 -1.30 28.72
CA SER A 234 -45.00 -1.11 29.94
C SER A 234 -43.82 -0.14 29.72
N GLY A 235 -43.73 0.50 28.57
CA GLY A 235 -42.65 1.46 28.28
C GLY A 235 -41.28 0.87 27.92
N ILE A 236 -41.24 -0.40 27.61
CA ILE A 236 -40.00 -1.12 27.30
C ILE A 236 -39.80 -1.20 25.80
N ASN A 237 -38.57 -0.92 25.36
CA ASN A 237 -38.16 -1.20 23.99
C ASN A 237 -38.06 -2.71 23.77
N VAL A 238 -38.91 -3.25 22.93
CA VAL A 238 -38.95 -4.70 22.63
C VAL A 238 -37.92 -4.98 21.52
N PRO A 239 -36.92 -5.84 21.78
CA PRO A 239 -36.02 -6.28 20.75
C PRO A 239 -36.78 -7.00 19.61
N THR A 240 -36.53 -6.66 18.39
CA THR A 240 -37.07 -7.35 17.24
C THR A 240 -36.11 -8.43 16.76
N ASN A 241 -36.57 -9.29 15.85
CA ASN A 241 -35.75 -10.24 15.14
C ASN A 241 -35.03 -9.60 13.93
N GLN A 242 -35.00 -8.27 13.83
CA GLN A 242 -34.46 -7.54 12.69
C GLN A 242 -33.26 -6.70 13.08
N ALA A 243 -32.40 -6.46 12.12
CA ALA A 243 -31.26 -5.56 12.22
C ALA A 243 -31.10 -4.72 10.96
N THR A 244 -30.71 -3.48 11.16
CA THR A 244 -30.29 -2.59 10.09
C THR A 244 -28.84 -2.88 9.74
N VAL A 245 -28.56 -3.05 8.46
CA VAL A 245 -27.19 -3.18 7.91
C VAL A 245 -26.90 -1.96 7.07
N VAL A 246 -25.86 -1.23 7.44
CA VAL A 246 -25.34 -0.08 6.68
C VAL A 246 -24.12 -0.54 5.91
N SER A 247 -24.14 -0.34 4.60
CA SER A 247 -23.02 -0.66 3.70
C SER A 247 -21.96 0.43 3.79
N ASN A 248 -20.72 0.05 4.19
CA ASN A 248 -19.61 0.97 4.43
C ASN A 248 -18.55 0.89 3.32
N THR A 249 -17.57 0.01 3.48
CA THR A 249 -16.48 -0.14 2.53
C THR A 249 -16.82 -1.23 1.51
N PRO A 250 -16.55 -0.99 0.21
CA PRO A 250 -16.72 -2.02 -0.81
C PRO A 250 -16.07 -3.35 -0.44
N GLY A 251 -16.86 -4.42 -0.49
CA GLY A 251 -16.40 -5.76 -0.08
C GLY A 251 -17.54 -6.66 0.38
N GLN A 252 -17.18 -7.82 0.93
CA GLN A 252 -18.15 -8.74 1.53
C GLN A 252 -17.65 -9.25 2.88
N THR A 253 -18.61 -9.56 3.75
CA THR A 253 -18.37 -10.04 5.11
C THR A 253 -19.47 -10.97 5.55
N GLU A 254 -19.16 -11.78 6.55
CA GLU A 254 -20.13 -12.66 7.17
C GLU A 254 -20.91 -11.92 8.27
N VAL A 255 -22.20 -12.20 8.35
CA VAL A 255 -23.10 -11.75 9.39
C VAL A 255 -23.76 -12.98 10.03
N VAL A 256 -23.85 -12.99 11.33
CA VAL A 256 -24.45 -14.06 12.11
C VAL A 256 -25.46 -13.48 13.09
N ALA A 257 -26.64 -14.10 13.16
CA ALA A 257 -27.61 -13.86 14.20
C ALA A 257 -27.56 -15.01 15.22
N SER A 258 -27.69 -14.72 16.48
CA SER A 258 -27.75 -15.75 17.52
C SER A 258 -28.78 -15.43 18.61
N ALA A 259 -29.37 -16.47 19.15
CA ALA A 259 -30.27 -16.41 20.30
C ALA A 259 -30.14 -17.69 21.13
N SER A 260 -30.21 -17.59 22.45
CA SER A 260 -30.12 -18.72 23.37
C SER A 260 -28.93 -19.66 23.14
N GLY A 261 -27.81 -19.12 22.71
CA GLY A 261 -26.59 -19.91 22.44
C GLY A 261 -26.57 -20.62 21.09
N VAL A 262 -27.63 -20.54 20.28
CA VAL A 262 -27.69 -21.07 18.92
C VAL A 262 -27.39 -19.95 17.94
N ALA A 263 -26.49 -20.20 17.01
CA ALA A 263 -26.10 -19.25 15.95
C ALA A 263 -26.68 -19.70 14.59
N SER A 264 -26.98 -18.70 13.76
CA SER A 264 -27.37 -18.96 12.37
C SER A 264 -26.20 -19.48 11.55
N GLN A 265 -26.48 -20.07 10.41
CA GLN A 265 -25.52 -20.16 9.32
C GLN A 265 -25.03 -18.74 8.97
N PRO A 266 -23.75 -18.57 8.62
CA PRO A 266 -23.25 -17.29 8.16
C PRO A 266 -24.08 -16.77 6.97
N TYR A 267 -24.44 -15.50 7.02
CA TYR A 267 -25.06 -14.78 5.92
C TYR A 267 -24.02 -13.85 5.32
N VAL A 268 -23.72 -13.94 4.05
CA VAL A 268 -22.82 -13.00 3.39
C VAL A 268 -23.56 -11.73 3.06
N ALA A 269 -23.15 -10.62 3.67
CA ALA A 269 -23.56 -9.28 3.33
C ALA A 269 -22.47 -8.62 2.47
N ALA A 270 -22.84 -8.03 1.34
CA ALA A 270 -21.91 -7.41 0.43
C ALA A 270 -22.24 -5.92 0.24
N THR A 271 -21.26 -5.05 0.51
CA THR A 271 -21.21 -3.70 -0.04
C THR A 271 -20.69 -3.80 -1.47
N CYS A 272 -21.39 -3.21 -2.43
CA CYS A 272 -21.07 -3.37 -3.85
C CYS A 272 -19.60 -3.02 -4.11
N PRO A 273 -18.84 -3.94 -4.72
CA PRO A 273 -17.44 -3.72 -5.02
C PRO A 273 -17.26 -2.65 -6.07
N VAL A 274 -16.18 -1.88 -5.95
CA VAL A 274 -15.73 -0.97 -7.00
C VAL A 274 -15.42 -1.77 -8.25
N GLN A 275 -16.01 -1.38 -9.36
CA GLN A 275 -15.84 -1.99 -10.68
C GLN A 275 -14.91 -1.19 -11.58
N CYS A 276 -14.93 0.14 -11.46
CA CYS A 276 -14.17 1.03 -12.31
C CYS A 276 -13.65 2.23 -11.50
N ILE A 277 -12.47 2.69 -11.87
CA ILE A 277 -11.85 3.91 -11.33
C ILE A 277 -11.44 4.76 -12.53
N SER A 278 -11.72 6.06 -12.49
CA SER A 278 -11.17 7.02 -13.43
C SER A 278 -10.49 8.17 -12.70
N LEU A 279 -9.43 8.70 -13.29
CA LEU A 279 -8.57 9.72 -12.68
C LEU A 279 -8.66 11.03 -13.46
N GLN A 280 -8.44 12.13 -12.74
CA GLN A 280 -8.29 13.47 -13.32
C GLN A 280 -7.40 14.33 -12.44
N LEU A 281 -6.67 15.26 -13.05
CA LEU A 281 -5.92 16.28 -12.32
C LEU A 281 -6.85 17.41 -11.87
N GLY A 282 -6.74 17.81 -10.61
CA GLY A 282 -7.53 18.89 -10.02
C GLY A 282 -8.89 18.45 -9.50
N ASN A 283 -9.58 19.40 -8.84
CA ASN A 283 -10.91 19.19 -8.27
C ASN A 283 -12.04 19.72 -9.17
N ASN A 284 -11.76 20.04 -10.40
CA ASN A 284 -12.62 20.81 -11.30
C ASN A 284 -13.72 19.98 -11.97
N GLY A 285 -14.57 19.34 -11.19
CA GLY A 285 -15.83 18.82 -11.72
C GLY A 285 -15.69 17.81 -12.86
N THR A 286 -16.72 17.65 -13.63
CA THR A 286 -16.92 16.57 -14.63
C THR A 286 -16.13 16.72 -15.95
N GLN A 287 -15.26 17.71 -16.11
CA GLN A 287 -14.75 18.06 -17.44
C GLN A 287 -13.60 17.19 -17.96
N ASN A 288 -12.84 16.51 -17.10
CA ASN A 288 -11.67 15.72 -17.52
C ASN A 288 -11.65 14.30 -16.92
N ILE A 289 -12.82 13.72 -16.70
CA ILE A 289 -12.92 12.35 -16.17
C ILE A 289 -12.30 11.38 -17.19
N GLY A 290 -11.36 10.54 -16.72
CA GLY A 290 -10.65 9.59 -17.57
C GLY A 290 -9.41 10.18 -18.23
N GLN A 291 -8.80 11.17 -17.62
CA GLN A 291 -7.52 11.72 -18.09
C GLN A 291 -6.41 10.66 -17.96
N THR A 292 -5.61 10.52 -18.99
CA THR A 292 -4.53 9.53 -19.06
C THR A 292 -3.15 10.12 -18.75
N SER A 293 -2.99 11.44 -18.90
CA SER A 293 -1.71 12.11 -18.68
C SER A 293 -1.85 13.58 -18.28
N PHE A 294 -0.82 14.13 -17.65
CA PHE A 294 -0.68 15.55 -17.33
C PHE A 294 0.77 16.00 -17.33
N VAL A 295 0.99 17.31 -17.47
CA VAL A 295 2.30 17.94 -17.34
C VAL A 295 2.21 18.99 -16.24
N THR A 296 3.22 19.05 -15.38
CA THR A 296 3.33 20.02 -14.29
C THR A 296 4.78 20.47 -14.09
N ASN A 297 4.99 21.48 -13.27
CA ASN A 297 6.33 21.99 -12.99
C ASN A 297 6.89 21.43 -11.68
N LYS A 298 8.22 21.37 -11.57
CA LYS A 298 8.91 21.08 -10.30
C LYS A 298 8.46 22.02 -9.18
N GLY A 299 8.31 21.46 -7.98
CA GLY A 299 7.95 22.20 -6.78
C GLY A 299 6.47 22.56 -6.67
N THR A 300 5.63 22.05 -7.56
CA THR A 300 4.17 22.23 -7.45
C THR A 300 3.55 21.14 -6.57
N SER A 301 2.41 21.46 -6.03
CA SER A 301 1.54 20.50 -5.35
C SER A 301 0.20 20.48 -6.06
N GLU A 302 -0.20 19.31 -6.51
CA GLU A 302 -1.41 19.11 -7.28
C GLU A 302 -2.31 18.07 -6.59
N THR A 303 -3.57 18.00 -7.00
CA THR A 303 -4.49 16.98 -6.50
C THR A 303 -4.97 16.13 -7.66
N ILE A 304 -4.83 14.81 -7.55
CA ILE A 304 -5.48 13.87 -8.45
C ILE A 304 -6.77 13.40 -7.78
N THR A 305 -7.87 13.53 -8.51
CA THR A 305 -9.19 13.08 -8.06
C THR A 305 -9.56 11.79 -8.78
N ALA A 306 -9.99 10.79 -8.00
CA ALA A 306 -10.53 9.55 -8.52
C ALA A 306 -12.05 9.52 -8.42
N THR A 307 -12.70 9.12 -9.48
CA THR A 307 -14.12 8.75 -9.46
C THR A 307 -14.20 7.23 -9.52
N ALA A 308 -14.67 6.61 -8.45
CA ALA A 308 -14.89 5.17 -8.38
C ALA A 308 -16.38 4.84 -8.54
N VAL A 309 -16.67 3.79 -9.28
CA VAL A 309 -18.03 3.34 -9.58
C VAL A 309 -18.14 1.86 -9.22
N ASP A 310 -19.22 1.48 -8.55
CA ASP A 310 -19.47 0.10 -8.17
C ASP A 310 -20.13 -0.71 -9.30
N VAL A 311 -20.34 -2.00 -9.06
CA VAL A 311 -20.96 -2.93 -10.04
C VAL A 311 -22.40 -2.56 -10.42
N GLN A 312 -23.08 -1.73 -9.62
CA GLN A 312 -24.41 -1.21 -9.95
C GLN A 312 -24.36 0.08 -10.75
N GLY A 313 -23.19 0.65 -11.02
CA GLY A 313 -23.00 1.94 -11.66
C GLY A 313 -23.15 3.12 -10.71
N CYS A 314 -23.17 2.86 -9.40
CA CYS A 314 -23.25 3.92 -8.39
C CYS A 314 -21.86 4.46 -8.06
N ILE A 315 -21.76 5.79 -7.92
CA ILE A 315 -20.53 6.40 -7.43
C ILE A 315 -20.31 5.97 -5.98
N VAL A 316 -19.08 5.53 -5.71
CA VAL A 316 -18.62 5.24 -4.36
C VAL A 316 -18.06 6.53 -3.75
N PRO A 317 -18.77 7.17 -2.79
CA PRO A 317 -18.41 8.51 -2.33
C PRO A 317 -17.07 8.61 -1.61
N LYS A 318 -16.64 7.51 -0.98
CA LYS A 318 -15.38 7.42 -0.24
C LYS A 318 -14.68 6.10 -0.57
N PRO A 319 -14.17 5.97 -1.80
CA PRO A 319 -13.49 4.75 -2.19
C PRO A 319 -12.18 4.64 -1.40
N PRO A 320 -11.93 3.53 -0.71
CA PRO A 320 -10.69 3.33 0.04
C PRO A 320 -9.57 2.88 -0.90
N LEU A 321 -9.15 3.75 -1.81
CA LEU A 321 -8.17 3.46 -2.84
C LEU A 321 -6.75 3.45 -2.27
N THR A 322 -5.94 2.58 -2.82
CA THR A 322 -4.50 2.57 -2.61
C THR A 322 -3.84 3.33 -3.76
N TRP A 323 -2.95 4.26 -3.40
CA TRP A 323 -2.24 5.11 -4.35
C TRP A 323 -0.76 4.79 -4.36
N THR A 324 -0.18 4.72 -5.54
CA THR A 324 1.26 4.48 -5.71
C THR A 324 1.82 5.36 -6.82
N SER A 325 3.12 5.65 -6.73
CA SER A 325 3.88 6.32 -7.78
C SER A 325 4.97 5.39 -8.28
N SER A 326 5.14 5.30 -9.58
CA SER A 326 6.23 4.52 -10.19
C SER A 326 7.60 5.18 -10.02
N SER A 327 7.63 6.50 -9.79
CA SER A 327 8.85 7.27 -9.51
C SER A 327 8.57 8.33 -8.44
N PRO A 328 8.68 7.97 -7.13
CA PRO A 328 8.47 8.94 -6.05
C PRO A 328 9.42 10.13 -6.08
N ALA A 329 10.58 10.00 -6.69
CA ALA A 329 11.51 11.10 -6.89
C ALA A 329 10.93 12.18 -7.81
N ALA A 330 10.23 11.80 -8.87
CA ALA A 330 9.60 12.75 -9.79
C ALA A 330 8.25 13.23 -9.24
N ILE A 331 7.37 12.30 -8.87
CA ILE A 331 6.06 12.61 -8.33
C ILE A 331 5.83 11.76 -7.09
N THR A 332 5.76 12.38 -5.94
CA THR A 332 5.42 11.70 -4.69
C THR A 332 3.90 11.70 -4.54
N ALA A 333 3.27 10.53 -4.60
CA ALA A 333 1.91 10.35 -4.14
C ALA A 333 1.97 10.38 -2.62
N GLY A 334 1.26 11.31 -1.99
CA GLY A 334 1.41 11.63 -0.57
C GLY A 334 1.45 10.40 0.32
N SER A 335 2.45 10.35 1.18
CA SER A 335 2.60 9.35 2.23
C SER A 335 1.41 9.43 3.19
N THR A 336 1.11 8.34 3.83
CA THR A 336 -0.01 8.01 4.72
C THR A 336 -0.44 9.06 5.76
N THR A 337 0.27 10.18 5.87
CA THR A 337 0.01 11.19 6.89
C THR A 337 -0.73 12.45 6.42
N ALA A 338 -0.84 12.73 5.12
CA ALA A 338 -1.46 14.01 4.73
C ALA A 338 -2.19 14.08 3.36
N GLY A 339 -2.00 13.16 2.42
CA GLY A 339 -2.45 13.47 1.06
C GLY A 339 -3.33 12.46 0.33
N CYS A 340 -3.08 11.16 0.50
CA CYS A 340 -3.79 10.11 -0.23
C CYS A 340 -4.39 9.05 0.72
N ALA A 341 -4.65 9.42 1.97
CA ALA A 341 -5.27 8.51 2.93
C ALA A 341 -6.69 8.18 2.48
N ALA A 342 -6.94 6.90 2.24
CA ALA A 342 -8.26 6.29 2.00
C ALA A 342 -9.33 7.25 1.48
N GLY A 343 -9.20 7.71 0.23
CA GLY A 343 -10.13 8.67 -0.32
C GLY A 343 -10.03 8.81 -1.84
N ALA A 344 -11.00 9.50 -2.40
CA ALA A 344 -11.06 9.80 -3.82
C ALA A 344 -9.97 10.79 -4.29
N ASN A 345 -9.33 11.51 -3.39
CA ASN A 345 -8.38 12.55 -3.72
C ASN A 345 -7.00 12.19 -3.23
N CYS A 346 -6.00 12.37 -4.07
CA CYS A 346 -4.60 12.20 -3.74
C CYS A 346 -3.84 13.50 -4.00
N SER A 347 -3.30 14.11 -2.96
CA SER A 347 -2.36 15.22 -3.14
C SER A 347 -1.00 14.66 -3.55
N ILE A 348 -0.49 15.15 -4.65
CA ILE A 348 0.84 14.82 -5.16
C ILE A 348 1.77 16.02 -5.00
N SER A 349 3.04 15.76 -4.83
CA SER A 349 4.11 16.75 -4.90
C SER A 349 5.12 16.36 -5.97
N THR A 350 5.77 17.36 -6.55
CA THR A 350 6.70 17.20 -7.67
C THR A 350 8.10 17.67 -7.29
N PRO A 351 8.82 16.90 -6.45
CA PRO A 351 10.11 17.34 -5.91
C PRO A 351 11.18 17.49 -6.98
N GLN A 352 11.20 16.63 -7.99
CA GLN A 352 12.21 16.62 -9.04
C GLN A 352 11.57 16.51 -10.43
N PRO A 353 12.23 17.01 -11.48
CA PRO A 353 11.84 16.69 -12.86
C PRO A 353 11.90 15.19 -13.14
N GLY A 354 11.05 14.74 -14.03
CA GLY A 354 10.99 13.34 -14.43
C GLY A 354 9.56 12.89 -14.72
N ALA A 355 9.39 11.64 -15.11
CA ALA A 355 8.10 11.05 -15.41
C ALA A 355 7.72 10.01 -14.34
N ALA A 356 6.44 9.94 -14.02
CA ALA A 356 5.89 8.92 -13.14
C ALA A 356 4.46 8.56 -13.53
N ALA A 357 4.09 7.29 -13.36
CA ALA A 357 2.70 6.86 -13.36
C ALA A 357 2.16 6.89 -11.93
N ILE A 358 1.07 7.59 -11.72
CA ILE A 358 0.32 7.60 -10.48
C ILE A 358 -0.84 6.63 -10.63
N THR A 359 -0.82 5.57 -9.83
CA THR A 359 -1.80 4.50 -9.92
C THR A 359 -2.75 4.55 -8.72
N ALA A 360 -4.04 4.42 -9.00
CA ALA A 360 -5.07 4.20 -8.00
C ALA A 360 -5.65 2.79 -8.17
N SER A 361 -5.74 2.05 -7.09
CA SER A 361 -6.26 0.68 -7.09
C SER A 361 -7.23 0.43 -5.97
N CYS A 362 -8.23 -0.41 -6.23
CA CYS A 362 -9.16 -0.92 -5.24
C CYS A 362 -8.88 -2.41 -5.02
N THR A 363 -8.01 -2.71 -4.05
CA THR A 363 -7.55 -4.07 -3.77
C THR A 363 -7.64 -4.40 -2.29
N PRO A 364 -7.90 -5.67 -1.91
CA PRO A 364 -7.78 -6.10 -0.53
C PRO A 364 -6.34 -5.85 0.02
N PRO A 365 -6.20 -5.59 1.31
CA PRO A 365 -7.24 -5.59 2.36
C PRO A 365 -7.96 -4.25 2.52
N THR A 366 -7.67 -3.23 1.74
CA THR A 366 -8.19 -1.87 1.93
C THR A 366 -9.52 -1.66 1.19
N CYS A 367 -9.69 -2.23 0.01
CA CYS A 367 -10.85 -2.07 -0.86
C CYS A 367 -11.27 -3.42 -1.43
N ASN A 368 -12.53 -3.58 -1.81
CA ASN A 368 -13.12 -4.82 -2.30
C ASN A 368 -12.77 -6.03 -1.40
N VAL A 369 -12.95 -5.85 -0.11
CA VAL A 369 -12.47 -6.75 0.95
C VAL A 369 -13.29 -8.03 0.97
N GLY A 370 -12.70 -9.13 1.45
CA GLY A 370 -13.40 -10.38 1.72
C GLY A 370 -13.57 -11.31 0.53
N PHE A 371 -12.88 -11.07 -0.58
CA PHE A 371 -12.88 -11.98 -1.73
C PHE A 371 -11.68 -12.94 -1.68
N PRO A 372 -11.86 -14.16 -2.24
CA PRO A 372 -13.11 -14.83 -2.53
C PRO A 372 -13.68 -15.49 -1.27
N LEU A 373 -14.96 -15.35 -1.02
CA LEU A 373 -15.67 -16.15 -0.03
C LEU A 373 -16.19 -17.44 -0.69
N ASN A 374 -16.08 -18.55 0.03
CA ASN A 374 -16.66 -19.81 -0.43
C ASN A 374 -18.18 -19.79 -0.16
N PRO A 375 -19.05 -19.86 -1.18
CA PRO A 375 -20.50 -19.80 -0.96
C PRO A 375 -21.08 -21.07 -0.32
N ALA A 376 -20.31 -22.14 -0.18
CA ALA A 376 -20.79 -23.37 0.45
C ALA A 376 -20.99 -23.17 1.97
N GLY A 377 -22.20 -23.48 2.45
CA GLY A 377 -22.53 -23.40 3.88
C GLY A 377 -23.07 -22.05 4.34
N TYR A 378 -23.31 -21.10 3.46
CA TYR A 378 -23.97 -19.83 3.79
C TYR A 378 -25.49 -19.94 3.77
N SER A 379 -26.16 -19.00 4.46
CA SER A 379 -27.62 -18.91 4.44
C SER A 379 -28.16 -18.66 3.02
N ALA A 380 -29.30 -19.19 2.72
CA ALA A 380 -29.99 -18.95 1.45
C ALA A 380 -30.31 -17.44 1.31
N GLY A 381 -30.15 -16.91 0.11
CA GLY A 381 -30.38 -15.50 -0.19
C GLY A 381 -29.25 -14.56 0.26
N SER A 382 -28.12 -15.11 0.72
CA SER A 382 -26.92 -14.31 0.99
C SER A 382 -26.50 -13.48 -0.22
N LEU A 383 -26.05 -12.25 0.05
CA LEU A 383 -25.50 -11.34 -0.95
C LEU A 383 -24.01 -11.61 -1.07
N TYR A 384 -23.57 -12.12 -2.20
CA TYR A 384 -22.14 -12.29 -2.46
C TYR A 384 -21.83 -12.18 -3.95
N ILE A 385 -20.61 -11.79 -4.24
CA ILE A 385 -20.09 -11.72 -5.61
C ILE A 385 -19.05 -12.84 -5.76
N PRO A 386 -19.31 -13.82 -6.64
CA PRO A 386 -18.47 -15.02 -6.70
C PRO A 386 -17.08 -14.76 -7.28
N GLN A 387 -16.88 -13.67 -8.01
CA GLN A 387 -15.60 -13.32 -8.60
C GLN A 387 -15.09 -11.98 -8.06
N PRO A 388 -13.86 -11.93 -7.56
CA PRO A 388 -13.27 -10.69 -7.10
C PRO A 388 -13.05 -9.74 -8.27
N ILE A 389 -13.25 -8.46 -8.01
CA ILE A 389 -12.99 -7.36 -8.92
C ILE A 389 -11.92 -6.48 -8.29
N TYR A 390 -10.84 -6.24 -9.01
CA TYR A 390 -9.71 -5.42 -8.54
C TYR A 390 -9.40 -4.34 -9.57
N PRO A 391 -10.24 -3.31 -9.68
CA PRO A 391 -10.00 -2.25 -10.64
C PRO A 391 -8.75 -1.48 -10.27
N VAL A 392 -7.97 -1.20 -11.29
CA VAL A 392 -6.80 -0.36 -11.22
C VAL A 392 -6.82 0.59 -12.41
N THR A 393 -6.36 1.82 -12.18
CA THR A 393 -6.15 2.79 -13.24
C THR A 393 -4.96 3.65 -12.91
N ALA A 394 -4.34 4.23 -13.94
CA ALA A 394 -3.19 5.08 -13.77
C ALA A 394 -3.31 6.35 -14.63
N ILE A 395 -2.65 7.40 -14.15
CA ILE A 395 -2.44 8.65 -14.88
C ILE A 395 -0.94 8.92 -14.97
N SER A 396 -0.44 9.23 -16.15
CA SER A 396 0.96 9.54 -16.38
C SER A 396 1.23 11.01 -16.11
N GLY A 397 2.23 11.32 -15.30
CA GLY A 397 2.67 12.68 -15.02
C GLY A 397 4.09 12.92 -15.54
N LEU A 398 4.31 14.06 -16.20
CA LEU A 398 5.62 14.57 -16.54
C LEU A 398 5.88 15.85 -15.75
N VAL A 399 6.93 15.84 -14.95
CA VAL A 399 7.41 17.02 -14.21
C VAL A 399 8.51 17.68 -15.01
N THR A 400 8.33 18.96 -15.32
CA THR A 400 9.30 19.78 -16.04
C THR A 400 9.95 20.80 -15.12
N GLY A 401 11.04 21.41 -15.55
CA GLY A 401 11.79 22.43 -14.82
C GLY A 401 13.23 22.02 -14.56
N ALA A 402 14.08 22.99 -14.27
CA ALA A 402 15.50 22.75 -14.05
C ALA A 402 15.73 22.05 -12.71
N THR A 403 16.68 21.13 -12.68
CA THR A 403 17.22 20.55 -11.45
C THR A 403 18.05 21.60 -10.73
N THR A 404 17.62 22.01 -9.54
CA THR A 404 18.31 23.11 -8.81
C THR A 404 19.30 22.62 -7.75
N SER A 405 19.38 21.33 -7.47
CA SER A 405 20.22 20.79 -6.40
C SER A 405 20.50 19.29 -6.51
N ALA A 406 20.78 18.79 -7.70
CA ALA A 406 21.24 17.41 -7.82
C ALA A 406 22.71 17.34 -7.38
N SER A 407 23.03 16.44 -6.47
CA SER A 407 24.41 16.15 -6.06
C SER A 407 24.91 14.93 -6.81
N VAL A 408 26.14 15.00 -7.27
CA VAL A 408 26.83 13.86 -7.88
C VAL A 408 27.82 13.28 -6.89
N LEU A 409 27.75 11.98 -6.67
CA LEU A 409 28.80 11.21 -6.00
C LEU A 409 29.73 10.64 -7.05
N ALA A 410 31.00 11.01 -6.99
CA ALA A 410 32.01 10.42 -7.82
C ALA A 410 33.14 9.85 -6.95
N THR A 411 33.67 8.69 -7.29
CA THR A 411 34.66 8.00 -6.47
C THR A 411 35.69 7.27 -7.29
N THR A 412 36.88 7.08 -6.71
CA THR A 412 37.97 6.30 -7.31
C THR A 412 37.97 4.88 -6.80
N GLN A 413 38.45 3.96 -7.62
CA GLN A 413 38.68 2.58 -7.25
C GLN A 413 39.97 2.38 -6.47
N ASP A 414 40.95 3.28 -6.67
CA ASP A 414 42.22 3.21 -6.00
C ASP A 414 42.26 4.05 -4.74
N CYS A 415 42.76 3.49 -3.67
CA CYS A 415 42.97 4.14 -2.41
C CYS A 415 44.41 4.60 -2.26
N TYR A 416 44.63 5.77 -1.72
CA TYR A 416 45.93 6.26 -1.36
C TYR A 416 46.59 5.33 -0.31
N SER A 417 47.91 5.38 -0.17
CA SER A 417 48.80 4.47 0.60
C SER A 417 48.39 4.15 2.04
N ASN A 418 47.37 4.81 2.56
CA ASN A 418 46.81 4.63 3.91
C ASN A 418 45.39 4.02 3.91
N SER A 419 44.99 3.35 2.87
CA SER A 419 43.63 2.74 2.74
C SER A 419 42.47 3.76 2.75
N GLN A 420 42.72 5.02 2.38
CA GLN A 420 41.67 6.04 2.28
C GLN A 420 41.29 6.27 0.81
N CYS A 421 40.10 5.87 0.46
CA CYS A 421 39.55 6.09 -0.87
C CYS A 421 38.79 7.42 -0.90
N GLN A 422 38.92 8.18 -1.97
CA GLN A 422 38.27 9.47 -2.08
C GLN A 422 36.89 9.36 -2.70
N VAL A 423 35.92 10.01 -2.12
CA VAL A 423 34.60 10.25 -2.66
C VAL A 423 34.39 11.73 -2.78
N ALA A 424 34.12 12.20 -3.97
CA ALA A 424 33.78 13.60 -4.22
C ALA A 424 32.27 13.80 -4.31
N LEU A 425 31.81 14.86 -3.72
CA LEU A 425 30.44 15.36 -3.88
C LEU A 425 30.49 16.63 -4.72
N TYR A 426 29.68 16.66 -5.75
CA TYR A 426 29.59 17.76 -6.67
C TYR A 426 28.19 18.32 -6.71
N ASP A 427 28.03 19.63 -6.63
CA ASP A 427 26.71 20.29 -6.75
C ASP A 427 26.47 20.68 -8.20
N VAL A 428 25.53 20.03 -8.82
CA VAL A 428 25.14 20.27 -10.22
C VAL A 428 24.63 21.69 -10.44
N SER A 429 23.94 22.27 -9.44
CA SER A 429 23.32 23.58 -9.60
C SER A 429 24.34 24.74 -9.63
N THR A 430 25.46 24.58 -8.95
CA THR A 430 26.50 25.58 -8.84
C THR A 430 27.74 25.26 -9.66
N SER A 431 27.75 24.08 -10.29
CA SER A 431 28.93 23.55 -11.00
C SER A 431 30.20 23.61 -10.14
N ALA A 432 30.06 23.29 -8.84
CA ALA A 432 31.11 23.42 -7.87
C ALA A 432 31.14 22.24 -6.89
N ASN A 433 32.33 21.96 -6.36
CA ASN A 433 32.47 21.00 -5.28
C ASN A 433 31.72 21.45 -4.03
N ILE A 434 30.97 20.52 -3.41
CA ILE A 434 30.34 20.79 -2.13
C ILE A 434 31.42 20.94 -1.07
N ALA A 435 31.32 21.96 -0.22
CA ALA A 435 32.26 22.20 0.86
C ALA A 435 32.43 20.96 1.76
N GLY A 436 33.67 20.67 2.13
CA GLY A 436 34.00 19.50 2.95
C GLY A 436 34.40 18.24 2.17
N ASN A 437 34.56 18.34 0.90
CA ASN A 437 35.04 17.28 0.00
C ASN A 437 36.54 17.37 -0.30
N PRO A 438 37.12 16.22 -0.66
CA PRO A 438 36.55 14.88 -0.70
C PRO A 438 36.45 14.23 0.68
N SER A 439 35.47 13.35 0.87
CA SER A 439 35.39 12.50 2.05
C SER A 439 36.16 11.21 1.80
N SER A 440 36.92 10.73 2.78
CA SER A 440 37.62 9.46 2.67
C SER A 440 36.70 8.29 2.98
N MET A 441 36.74 7.26 2.12
CA MET A 441 36.12 5.94 2.41
C MET A 441 37.20 4.99 2.98
N PRO A 442 36.82 4.14 3.93
CA PRO A 442 37.75 3.16 4.52
C PRO A 442 38.24 2.10 3.53
N THR A 443 37.51 1.84 2.46
CA THR A 443 37.81 0.80 1.47
C THR A 443 37.43 1.26 0.06
N PRO A 444 38.09 0.73 -1.00
CA PRO A 444 37.75 1.08 -2.38
C PRO A 444 36.33 0.61 -2.72
N PRO A 445 35.46 1.50 -3.14
CA PRO A 445 34.13 1.13 -3.60
C PRO A 445 34.21 0.49 -4.98
N ASN A 446 33.33 -0.49 -5.22
CA ASN A 446 33.18 -1.14 -6.52
C ASN A 446 31.80 -0.94 -7.14
N SER A 447 30.90 -0.29 -6.41
CA SER A 447 29.54 0.02 -6.84
C SER A 447 28.93 1.09 -5.97
N LEU A 448 28.00 1.86 -6.55
CA LEU A 448 27.33 2.95 -5.88
C LEU A 448 25.92 3.13 -6.46
N MET A 449 24.90 3.16 -5.61
CA MET A 449 23.50 3.33 -6.04
C MET A 449 22.70 4.16 -5.03
N PHE A 450 21.90 5.10 -5.52
CA PHE A 450 20.91 5.83 -4.73
C PHE A 450 19.56 5.10 -4.73
N ASP A 451 18.75 5.38 -3.71
CA ASP A 451 17.31 5.11 -3.75
C ASP A 451 16.61 6.13 -4.64
N SER A 452 15.34 5.88 -4.96
CA SER A 452 14.57 6.76 -5.86
C SER A 452 14.28 8.14 -5.28
N ALA A 453 14.34 8.31 -3.96
CA ALA A 453 14.12 9.57 -3.28
C ALA A 453 15.41 10.38 -3.10
N GLY A 454 16.58 9.77 -3.34
CA GLY A 454 17.88 10.40 -3.08
C GLY A 454 18.21 10.58 -1.60
N ASP A 455 17.48 9.88 -0.71
CA ASP A 455 17.70 10.01 0.73
C ASP A 455 18.86 9.16 1.21
N LYS A 456 19.14 8.06 0.50
CA LYS A 456 20.16 7.08 0.85
C LYS A 456 20.95 6.66 -0.38
N ALA A 457 22.24 6.53 -0.24
CA ALA A 457 23.10 5.87 -1.20
C ALA A 457 23.79 4.66 -0.55
N TYR A 458 23.93 3.60 -1.29
CA TYR A 458 24.63 2.39 -0.87
C TYR A 458 25.92 2.24 -1.69
N ALA A 459 27.03 2.10 -1.01
CA ALA A 459 28.31 1.82 -1.66
C ALA A 459 28.76 0.40 -1.30
N GLY A 460 29.07 -0.38 -2.31
CA GLY A 460 29.64 -1.71 -2.17
C GLY A 460 31.15 -1.70 -2.27
N SER A 461 31.81 -2.63 -1.59
CA SER A 461 33.23 -2.92 -1.68
C SER A 461 33.48 -4.38 -1.37
N GLN A 462 34.57 -4.95 -1.89
CA GLN A 462 34.99 -6.28 -1.52
C GLN A 462 35.45 -6.41 -0.03
N TYR A 463 35.64 -5.29 0.66
CA TYR A 463 36.09 -5.27 2.06
C TYR A 463 35.04 -4.71 3.02
N GLY A 464 33.88 -4.32 2.53
CA GLY A 464 32.80 -3.78 3.35
C GLY A 464 31.76 -3.04 2.52
N ALA A 465 30.59 -2.82 3.09
CA ALA A 465 29.53 -2.03 2.48
C ALA A 465 29.19 -0.82 3.35
N PHE A 466 28.75 0.24 2.73
CA PHE A 466 28.50 1.52 3.39
C PHE A 466 27.14 2.08 3.00
N LEU A 467 26.50 2.73 3.97
CA LEU A 467 25.30 3.54 3.79
C LEU A 467 25.67 5.02 3.90
N VAL A 468 25.26 5.79 2.93
CA VAL A 468 25.36 7.26 2.91
C VAL A 468 23.96 7.83 3.01
N THR A 469 23.69 8.67 3.99
CA THR A 469 22.41 9.35 4.12
C THR A 469 22.51 10.80 3.65
N SER A 470 21.46 11.33 3.06
CA SER A 470 21.44 12.70 2.52
C SER A 470 21.74 13.76 3.58
N SER A 471 21.37 13.51 4.84
CA SER A 471 21.67 14.39 5.97
C SER A 471 23.16 14.52 6.27
N ASN A 472 23.97 13.54 5.86
CA ASN A 472 25.42 13.50 6.09
C ASN A 472 26.21 13.94 4.85
N LEU A 473 25.55 14.10 3.71
CA LEU A 473 26.17 14.61 2.50
C LEU A 473 26.51 16.10 2.68
N GLY A 474 27.76 16.45 2.48
CA GLY A 474 28.24 17.85 2.66
C GLY A 474 28.53 18.25 4.11
N SER A 475 28.47 17.35 5.07
CA SER A 475 28.87 17.63 6.46
C SER A 475 30.39 17.69 6.57
N THR A 476 30.90 18.79 7.14
CA THR A 476 32.32 18.95 7.41
C THR A 476 32.78 18.27 8.72
N THR A 477 31.83 17.84 9.56
CA THR A 477 32.10 17.36 10.92
C THR A 477 31.85 15.89 11.16
N THR A 478 31.07 15.23 10.30
CA THR A 478 30.73 13.81 10.40
C THR A 478 31.07 13.10 9.11
N SER A 479 31.67 11.91 9.21
CA SER A 479 31.84 11.05 8.04
C SER A 479 30.47 10.74 7.43
N PRO A 480 30.27 10.98 6.13
CA PRO A 480 29.02 10.65 5.47
C PRO A 480 28.79 9.14 5.37
N PHE A 481 29.78 8.33 5.72
CA PHE A 481 29.74 6.88 5.54
C PHE A 481 29.50 6.18 6.87
N SER A 482 28.40 5.46 6.94
CA SER A 482 28.14 4.50 8.01
C SER A 482 28.43 3.11 7.51
N THR A 483 29.28 2.38 8.21
CA THR A 483 29.52 0.96 7.91
C THR A 483 28.23 0.19 8.13
N LEU A 484 27.83 -0.59 7.15
CA LEU A 484 26.69 -1.47 7.31
C LEU A 484 27.03 -2.56 8.33
N PRO A 485 26.10 -2.89 9.25
CA PRO A 485 26.38 -3.80 10.33
C PRO A 485 26.75 -5.18 9.82
N ALA A 486 27.63 -5.81 10.55
CA ALA A 486 27.85 -7.23 10.42
C ALA A 486 26.55 -7.99 10.63
N SER A 487 26.36 -9.08 9.91
CA SER A 487 25.27 -10.02 10.15
C SER A 487 25.24 -10.39 11.64
N SER A 488 24.07 -10.42 12.25
CA SER A 488 23.86 -10.83 13.65
C SER A 488 24.26 -12.30 13.90
N THR A 489 24.53 -13.05 12.84
CA THR A 489 24.98 -14.45 12.86
C THR A 489 26.40 -14.54 12.33
N ALA A 490 27.40 -14.24 13.10
CA ALA A 490 28.83 -14.64 12.94
C ALA A 490 29.46 -14.73 11.50
N LEU A 491 28.79 -14.26 10.45
CA LEU A 491 29.15 -14.38 9.03
C LEU A 491 29.92 -13.18 8.46
N GLY A 492 30.50 -12.36 9.33
CA GLY A 492 31.37 -11.27 8.88
C GLY A 492 30.65 -9.99 8.43
N VAL A 493 31.45 -9.07 7.89
CA VAL A 493 31.00 -7.78 7.34
C VAL A 493 30.34 -8.02 5.98
N VAL A 494 29.29 -7.28 5.64
CA VAL A 494 28.68 -7.28 4.30
C VAL A 494 29.71 -6.83 3.27
N THR A 495 29.92 -7.62 2.25
CA THR A 495 30.89 -7.38 1.18
C THR A 495 30.24 -7.51 -0.19
N GLY A 496 30.93 -7.04 -1.22
CA GLY A 496 30.52 -7.18 -2.60
C GLY A 496 29.93 -5.92 -3.23
N LYS A 497 29.34 -6.10 -4.40
CA LYS A 497 28.69 -5.00 -5.15
C LYS A 497 27.26 -4.80 -4.69
N VAL A 498 26.82 -3.57 -4.55
CA VAL A 498 25.39 -3.25 -4.54
C VAL A 498 24.84 -3.45 -5.95
N ILE A 499 23.84 -4.31 -6.10
CA ILE A 499 23.23 -4.64 -7.40
C ILE A 499 21.78 -4.18 -7.52
N ALA A 500 21.13 -3.84 -6.43
CA ALA A 500 19.83 -3.16 -6.43
C ALA A 500 19.57 -2.44 -5.11
N VAL A 501 18.83 -1.35 -5.18
CA VAL A 501 18.29 -0.60 -4.03
C VAL A 501 16.78 -0.49 -4.22
N SER A 502 16.01 -0.74 -3.15
CA SER A 502 14.55 -0.58 -3.21
C SER A 502 14.19 0.89 -3.43
N PRO A 503 13.08 1.19 -4.15
CA PRO A 503 12.66 2.57 -4.39
C PRO A 503 12.57 3.44 -3.13
N ASN A 504 12.18 2.87 -1.99
CA ASN A 504 12.12 3.56 -0.71
C ASN A 504 13.44 3.58 0.09
N GLY A 505 14.53 3.06 -0.46
CA GLY A 505 15.85 3.04 0.17
C GLY A 505 15.96 2.19 1.44
N ASN A 506 14.96 1.38 1.79
CA ASN A 506 15.02 0.58 3.01
C ASN A 506 15.71 -0.77 2.81
N LEU A 507 15.73 -1.28 1.60
CA LEU A 507 16.36 -2.55 1.26
C LEU A 507 17.41 -2.34 0.18
N ALA A 508 18.53 -3.03 0.29
CA ALA A 508 19.56 -3.10 -0.74
C ALA A 508 20.07 -4.53 -0.89
N VAL A 509 20.32 -4.94 -2.12
CA VAL A 509 20.89 -6.25 -2.44
C VAL A 509 22.36 -6.08 -2.77
N PHE A 510 23.20 -6.87 -2.08
CA PHE A 510 24.63 -6.95 -2.33
C PHE A 510 24.99 -8.33 -2.86
N SER A 511 25.94 -8.37 -3.78
CA SER A 511 26.48 -9.61 -4.34
C SER A 511 27.98 -9.65 -4.18
N ASP A 512 28.47 -10.60 -3.41
CA ASP A 512 29.89 -10.91 -3.31
C ASP A 512 30.20 -12.12 -4.19
N THR A 513 30.84 -11.85 -5.33
CA THR A 513 31.25 -12.88 -6.28
C THR A 513 32.73 -13.26 -6.13
N ILE A 514 33.45 -12.61 -5.21
CA ILE A 514 34.90 -12.82 -4.99
C ILE A 514 35.14 -13.79 -3.85
N SER A 515 34.36 -13.67 -2.78
CA SER A 515 34.46 -14.57 -1.63
C SER A 515 33.99 -15.98 -1.98
N THR A 516 34.60 -16.98 -1.35
CA THR A 516 34.20 -18.37 -1.54
C THR A 516 33.62 -18.96 -0.26
N PRO A 517 32.36 -19.45 -0.27
CA PRO A 517 31.42 -19.43 -1.39
C PRO A 517 30.88 -18.02 -1.72
N ASN A 518 30.55 -17.77 -2.99
CA ASN A 518 29.86 -16.56 -3.42
C ASN A 518 28.62 -16.36 -2.57
N GLN A 519 28.40 -15.14 -2.11
CA GLN A 519 27.33 -14.85 -1.16
C GLN A 519 26.55 -13.61 -1.57
N GLY A 520 25.21 -13.68 -1.45
CA GLY A 520 24.34 -12.55 -1.54
C GLY A 520 23.92 -12.05 -0.15
N TYR A 521 23.63 -10.77 -0.05
CA TYR A 521 23.09 -10.18 1.18
C TYR A 521 21.92 -9.26 0.84
N VAL A 522 20.89 -9.27 1.68
CA VAL A 522 19.91 -8.19 1.75
C VAL A 522 20.16 -7.39 3.02
N VAL A 523 20.39 -6.12 2.85
CA VAL A 523 20.50 -5.16 3.94
C VAL A 523 19.18 -4.45 4.08
N ASN A 524 18.64 -4.41 5.30
CA ASN A 524 17.49 -3.62 5.67
C ASN A 524 17.98 -2.46 6.55
N ALA A 525 17.93 -1.24 6.01
CA ALA A 525 18.32 -0.01 6.69
C ALA A 525 17.08 0.86 7.01
N SER A 526 16.10 0.28 7.69
CA SER A 526 14.94 1.01 8.17
C SER A 526 15.29 1.94 9.34
N SER A 527 14.39 2.88 9.66
CA SER A 527 14.57 3.85 10.74
C SER A 527 14.75 3.24 12.14
N THR A 528 14.45 1.95 12.31
CA THR A 528 14.55 1.24 13.59
C THR A 528 15.88 0.52 13.78
N GLY A 529 16.76 0.56 12.80
CA GLY A 529 18.08 -0.09 12.84
C GLY A 529 18.38 -0.85 11.55
N ALA A 530 19.67 -1.03 11.27
CA ALA A 530 20.09 -1.81 10.11
C ALA A 530 20.23 -3.29 10.47
N SER A 531 19.68 -4.16 9.64
CA SER A 531 19.86 -5.61 9.74
C SER A 531 20.32 -6.19 8.41
N THR A 532 21.02 -7.31 8.47
CA THR A 532 21.53 -7.98 7.28
C THR A 532 21.04 -9.42 7.25
N THR A 533 20.55 -9.83 6.10
CA THR A 533 20.15 -11.21 5.85
C THR A 533 21.08 -11.81 4.79
N PRO A 534 21.92 -12.79 5.13
CA PRO A 534 22.69 -13.52 4.14
C PRO A 534 21.75 -14.38 3.30
N LEU A 535 21.99 -14.42 2.01
CA LEU A 535 21.22 -15.21 1.06
C LEU A 535 22.12 -16.32 0.48
N ASN A 536 21.59 -17.51 0.43
CA ASN A 536 22.29 -18.63 -0.24
C ASN A 536 22.01 -18.54 -1.74
N ILE A 537 22.73 -17.65 -2.42
CA ILE A 537 22.62 -17.39 -3.85
C ILE A 537 24.01 -17.52 -4.47
N THR A 538 24.11 -18.29 -5.54
CA THR A 538 25.34 -18.44 -6.30
C THR A 538 25.40 -17.38 -7.41
N SER A 539 26.51 -16.62 -7.46
CA SER A 539 26.83 -15.70 -8.55
C SER A 539 25.65 -14.79 -8.96
N ALA A 540 25.13 -14.02 -8.00
CA ALA A 540 24.13 -13.03 -8.30
C ALA A 540 24.72 -11.92 -9.18
N THR A 541 24.14 -11.69 -10.36
CA THR A 541 24.64 -10.72 -11.35
C THR A 541 23.80 -9.45 -11.40
N THR A 542 22.51 -9.59 -11.30
CA THR A 542 21.55 -8.51 -11.47
C THR A 542 20.39 -8.69 -10.49
N ALA A 543 19.87 -7.60 -9.98
CA ALA A 543 18.68 -7.61 -9.15
C ALA A 543 17.80 -6.39 -9.46
N ALA A 544 16.53 -6.52 -9.17
CA ALA A 544 15.57 -5.42 -9.20
C ALA A 544 14.51 -5.59 -8.11
N PHE A 545 14.02 -4.50 -7.58
CA PHE A 545 12.94 -4.51 -6.60
C PHE A 545 11.59 -4.33 -7.28
N SER A 546 10.58 -4.99 -6.73
CA SER A 546 9.19 -4.70 -7.09
C SER A 546 8.83 -3.25 -6.78
N THR A 547 7.91 -2.69 -7.55
CA THR A 547 7.48 -1.30 -7.42
C THR A 547 6.86 -0.99 -6.04
N ASP A 548 6.31 -2.00 -5.37
CA ASP A 548 5.77 -1.91 -4.01
C ASP A 548 6.82 -2.08 -2.89
N ASN A 549 8.10 -2.20 -3.23
CA ASN A 549 9.24 -2.42 -2.32
C ASN A 549 9.18 -3.73 -1.50
N SER A 550 8.31 -4.65 -1.83
CA SER A 550 8.07 -5.84 -1.00
C SER A 550 8.95 -7.03 -1.34
N LYS A 551 9.44 -7.08 -2.59
CA LYS A 551 10.23 -8.22 -3.10
C LYS A 551 11.46 -7.75 -3.86
N ALA A 552 12.56 -8.47 -3.69
CA ALA A 552 13.72 -8.38 -4.56
C ALA A 552 13.76 -9.60 -5.48
N PHE A 553 13.94 -9.36 -6.76
CA PHE A 553 14.11 -10.37 -7.81
C PHE A 553 15.59 -10.36 -8.21
N ILE A 554 16.28 -11.49 -8.02
CA ILE A 554 17.74 -11.59 -8.14
C ILE A 554 18.06 -12.69 -9.14
N LEU A 555 18.79 -12.35 -10.19
CA LEU A 555 19.31 -13.30 -11.16
C LEU A 555 20.65 -13.86 -10.67
N GLY A 556 20.74 -15.16 -10.59
CA GLY A 556 21.94 -15.87 -10.18
C GLY A 556 22.20 -17.13 -11.01
N ASP A 557 23.23 -17.89 -10.67
CA ASP A 557 23.66 -19.08 -11.38
C ASP A 557 23.96 -18.85 -12.88
N GLY A 558 24.60 -17.72 -13.19
CA GLY A 558 24.83 -17.30 -14.57
C GLY A 558 23.51 -16.97 -15.31
N GLY A 559 22.55 -16.42 -14.62
CA GLY A 559 21.24 -16.02 -15.17
C GLY A 559 20.23 -17.17 -15.27
N ASN A 560 20.59 -18.40 -14.86
CA ASN A 560 19.70 -19.56 -15.00
C ASN A 560 18.64 -19.69 -13.90
N THR A 561 18.83 -18.96 -12.78
CA THR A 561 17.93 -19.04 -11.63
C THR A 561 17.48 -17.63 -11.22
N LEU A 562 16.18 -17.48 -11.08
CA LEU A 562 15.57 -16.29 -10.48
C LEU A 562 15.29 -16.58 -9.00
N TYR A 563 15.92 -15.84 -8.13
CA TYR A 563 15.65 -15.85 -6.70
C TYR A 563 14.72 -14.73 -6.35
N VAL A 564 13.71 -15.03 -5.53
CA VAL A 564 12.75 -14.04 -5.02
C VAL A 564 12.89 -13.97 -3.51
N TYR A 565 13.30 -12.82 -3.03
CA TYR A 565 13.40 -12.49 -1.62
C TYR A 565 12.25 -11.61 -1.17
N SER A 566 11.67 -11.92 -0.03
CA SER A 566 10.72 -11.05 0.67
C SER A 566 11.04 -11.10 2.18
N PRO A 567 10.94 -9.99 2.91
CA PRO A 567 11.13 -9.99 4.37
C PRO A 567 10.18 -10.91 5.13
N LEU A 568 9.03 -11.24 4.54
CA LEU A 568 7.97 -12.04 5.15
C LEU A 568 7.99 -13.51 4.75
N GLN A 569 8.85 -13.91 3.81
CA GLN A 569 8.89 -15.27 3.25
C GLN A 569 10.32 -15.75 3.16
N ALA A 570 10.52 -17.08 3.23
CA ALA A 570 11.81 -17.66 2.92
C ALA A 570 12.22 -17.38 1.47
N LEU A 571 13.53 -17.29 1.22
CA LEU A 571 14.07 -17.15 -0.13
C LEU A 571 13.53 -18.27 -1.03
N GLN A 572 12.91 -17.88 -2.14
CA GLN A 572 12.39 -18.81 -3.15
C GLN A 572 13.31 -18.80 -4.36
N SER A 573 13.43 -19.92 -5.05
CA SER A 573 14.23 -20.05 -6.27
C SER A 573 13.41 -20.68 -7.39
N TYR A 574 13.51 -20.10 -8.58
CA TYR A 574 12.81 -20.52 -9.78
C TYR A 574 13.83 -20.70 -10.90
N ARG A 575 13.98 -21.92 -11.39
CA ARG A 575 14.85 -22.17 -12.53
C ARG A 575 14.24 -21.58 -13.79
N LEU A 576 14.99 -20.76 -14.47
CA LEU A 576 14.62 -20.22 -15.76
C LEU A 576 14.92 -21.25 -16.86
N THR A 577 14.11 -21.28 -17.89
CA THR A 577 14.33 -22.18 -19.05
C THR A 577 15.34 -21.59 -20.04
N ALA A 578 15.52 -20.25 -20.02
CA ALA A 578 16.65 -19.58 -20.67
C ALA A 578 17.33 -18.65 -19.67
N ALA A 579 18.66 -18.57 -19.73
CA ALA A 579 19.41 -17.64 -18.89
C ALA A 579 19.00 -16.18 -19.21
N ALA A 580 18.97 -15.34 -18.18
CA ALA A 580 18.67 -13.91 -18.31
C ALA A 580 19.75 -13.08 -17.60
N ASP A 581 20.13 -11.96 -18.19
CA ASP A 581 21.09 -11.00 -17.62
C ASP A 581 20.43 -9.69 -17.23
N ALA A 582 19.24 -9.40 -17.75
CA ALA A 582 18.51 -8.19 -17.50
C ALA A 582 17.07 -8.46 -17.08
N ILE A 583 16.54 -7.60 -16.21
CA ILE A 583 15.17 -7.64 -15.73
C ILE A 583 14.59 -6.22 -15.70
N ALA A 584 13.39 -6.04 -16.22
CA ALA A 584 12.65 -4.80 -16.13
C ALA A 584 11.17 -5.08 -15.81
N PHE A 585 10.60 -4.31 -14.89
CA PHE A 585 9.20 -4.44 -14.53
C PHE A 585 8.28 -3.69 -15.49
N SER A 586 7.08 -4.23 -15.69
CA SER A 586 5.97 -3.50 -16.29
C SER A 586 5.61 -2.26 -15.46
N SER A 587 4.89 -1.33 -16.04
CA SER A 587 4.41 -0.11 -15.36
C SER A 587 3.60 -0.43 -14.10
N SER A 588 2.85 -1.52 -14.11
CA SER A 588 2.09 -2.01 -12.96
C SER A 588 2.95 -2.75 -11.92
N GLY A 589 4.16 -3.20 -12.27
CA GLY A 589 4.96 -4.09 -11.42
C GLY A 589 4.44 -5.53 -11.30
N ALA A 590 3.33 -5.86 -11.96
CA ALA A 590 2.73 -7.20 -11.91
C ALA A 590 3.52 -8.22 -12.75
N PHE A 591 4.25 -7.73 -13.74
CA PHE A 591 5.09 -8.54 -14.63
C PHE A 591 6.49 -7.95 -14.72
N ALA A 592 7.44 -8.83 -15.01
CA ALA A 592 8.79 -8.45 -15.38
C ALA A 592 9.15 -9.08 -16.72
N LEU A 593 9.82 -8.32 -17.58
CA LEU A 593 10.45 -8.84 -18.77
C LEU A 593 11.88 -9.26 -18.41
N LEU A 594 12.21 -10.48 -18.76
CA LEU A 594 13.55 -11.06 -18.59
C LEU A 594 14.19 -11.17 -19.96
N ALA A 595 15.40 -10.68 -20.09
CA ALA A 595 16.14 -10.70 -21.36
C ALA A 595 17.62 -10.98 -21.09
N GLY A 596 18.32 -11.41 -22.13
CA GLY A 596 19.73 -11.76 -22.05
C GLY A 596 19.96 -13.26 -21.96
N GLY A 597 21.24 -13.65 -21.88
CA GLY A 597 21.67 -15.04 -21.86
C GLY A 597 22.01 -15.56 -23.25
N SER A 598 23.06 -16.34 -23.33
CA SER A 598 23.72 -16.71 -24.58
C SER A 598 23.03 -17.81 -25.39
N SER A 599 22.01 -18.46 -24.84
CA SER A 599 21.55 -19.72 -25.41
C SER A 599 20.43 -19.62 -26.44
N ASP A 600 19.60 -18.60 -26.41
CA ASP A 600 18.56 -18.39 -27.41
C ASP A 600 18.11 -16.92 -27.48
N PRO A 601 18.73 -16.11 -28.38
CA PRO A 601 18.38 -14.69 -28.53
C PRO A 601 16.97 -14.47 -29.08
N SER A 602 16.29 -15.53 -29.52
CA SER A 602 14.94 -15.45 -30.07
C SER A 602 13.83 -15.49 -29.02
N THR A 603 14.16 -15.71 -27.73
CA THR A 603 13.16 -15.84 -26.68
C THR A 603 13.28 -14.75 -25.63
N LEU A 604 12.17 -14.03 -25.40
CA LEU A 604 11.97 -13.17 -24.26
C LEU A 604 11.07 -13.88 -23.27
N ALA A 605 11.40 -13.81 -21.98
CA ALA A 605 10.56 -14.39 -20.95
C ALA A 605 9.79 -13.29 -20.22
N ILE A 606 8.49 -13.49 -20.08
CA ILE A 606 7.67 -12.71 -19.14
C ILE A 606 7.53 -13.52 -17.87
N TYR A 607 7.81 -12.87 -16.76
CA TYR A 607 7.65 -13.41 -15.43
C TYR A 607 6.49 -12.72 -14.71
N ASN A 608 5.54 -13.54 -14.23
CA ASN A 608 4.44 -13.03 -13.42
C ASN A 608 4.91 -12.94 -11.96
N THR A 609 5.06 -11.72 -11.46
CA THR A 609 5.57 -11.45 -10.11
C THR A 609 4.58 -11.84 -9.01
N CYS A 610 3.32 -12.09 -9.38
CA CYS A 610 2.26 -12.42 -8.48
C CYS A 610 2.19 -13.91 -8.13
N ASN A 611 2.30 -14.79 -9.12
CA ASN A 611 2.21 -16.23 -8.92
C ASN A 611 3.54 -16.95 -9.18
N ASN A 612 4.60 -16.21 -9.46
CA ASN A 612 5.94 -16.73 -9.73
C ASN A 612 5.98 -17.72 -10.90
N THR A 613 5.21 -17.46 -11.95
CA THR A 613 5.22 -18.23 -13.17
C THR A 613 5.88 -17.47 -14.30
N GLN A 614 6.41 -18.20 -15.27
CA GLN A 614 7.04 -17.62 -16.45
C GLN A 614 6.38 -18.15 -17.73
N ALA A 615 6.33 -17.31 -18.73
CA ALA A 615 5.95 -17.67 -20.07
C ALA A 615 6.96 -17.08 -21.08
N TYR A 616 7.24 -17.84 -22.13
CA TYR A 616 8.02 -17.32 -23.25
C TYR A 616 7.09 -16.54 -24.18
N LEU A 617 7.61 -15.40 -24.62
CA LEU A 617 7.06 -14.72 -25.76
C LEU A 617 7.85 -15.17 -26.99
N PRO A 618 7.32 -16.10 -27.79
CA PRO A 618 7.97 -16.43 -29.05
C PRO A 618 8.00 -15.16 -29.90
N LEU A 619 9.21 -14.79 -30.33
CA LEU A 619 9.34 -13.75 -31.35
C LEU A 619 8.60 -14.21 -32.59
N PRO A 620 7.72 -13.38 -33.19
CA PRO A 620 6.96 -13.78 -34.36
C PRO A 620 7.92 -14.08 -35.52
N VAL A 621 7.77 -15.26 -36.10
CA VAL A 621 8.39 -15.58 -37.37
C VAL A 621 7.70 -14.72 -38.43
N GLN A 622 8.37 -13.69 -38.87
CA GLN A 622 7.78 -12.74 -39.81
C GLN A 622 8.16 -13.05 -41.25
N THR A 623 7.19 -12.92 -42.17
CA THR A 623 7.39 -12.93 -43.58
C THR A 623 6.92 -11.59 -44.14
N PRO A 624 7.75 -10.76 -44.77
CA PRO A 624 9.17 -10.95 -45.06
C PRO A 624 10.08 -10.74 -43.84
N PRO A 625 11.30 -11.23 -43.91
CA PRO A 625 12.16 -11.27 -42.77
C PRO A 625 12.43 -9.88 -42.18
N ILE A 626 11.84 -9.61 -41.04
CA ILE A 626 12.39 -8.63 -40.14
C ILE A 626 13.57 -9.33 -39.47
N THR A 627 14.67 -8.66 -39.44
CA THR A 627 15.87 -9.19 -38.79
C THR A 627 15.51 -9.57 -37.36
N PRO A 628 15.60 -10.84 -36.98
CA PRO A 628 15.46 -11.21 -35.57
C PRO A 628 16.45 -10.37 -34.75
N LEU A 629 16.18 -10.15 -33.49
CA LEU A 629 17.14 -9.49 -32.60
C LEU A 629 18.49 -10.19 -32.80
N PRO A 630 19.56 -9.45 -33.16
CA PRO A 630 20.84 -10.08 -33.47
C PRO A 630 21.51 -10.70 -32.24
N GLY A 631 21.06 -10.31 -31.07
CA GLY A 631 21.44 -10.84 -29.77
C GLY A 631 20.43 -10.49 -28.70
N PRO A 632 20.47 -11.13 -27.53
CA PRO A 632 19.67 -10.73 -26.40
C PRO A 632 20.17 -9.39 -25.87
N PRO A 633 19.26 -8.48 -25.42
CA PRO A 633 19.69 -7.25 -24.79
C PRO A 633 20.46 -7.53 -23.49
N ILE A 634 21.61 -6.85 -23.34
CA ILE A 634 22.46 -6.92 -22.12
C ILE A 634 21.84 -6.07 -21.00
N PHE A 635 21.22 -4.95 -21.40
CA PHE A 635 20.51 -4.05 -20.51
C PHE A 635 19.07 -3.91 -20.97
N LEU A 636 18.17 -3.70 -20.00
CA LEU A 636 16.74 -3.57 -20.27
C LEU A 636 16.13 -2.54 -19.33
N LYS A 637 15.36 -1.60 -19.85
CA LYS A 637 14.55 -0.66 -19.08
C LYS A 637 13.17 -0.49 -19.72
N MET A 638 12.16 -0.29 -18.89
CA MET A 638 10.85 0.12 -19.36
C MET A 638 10.87 1.62 -19.67
N VAL A 639 10.28 2.00 -20.80
CA VAL A 639 10.04 3.41 -21.14
C VAL A 639 9.01 3.94 -20.15
N PRO A 640 9.31 5.00 -19.40
CA PRO A 640 8.36 5.53 -18.43
C PRO A 640 7.03 5.85 -19.13
N PRO A 641 5.87 5.50 -18.52
CA PRO A 641 4.60 5.95 -19.05
C PRO A 641 4.59 7.48 -19.00
N GLY A 642 4.63 8.08 -20.15
CA GLY A 642 4.77 9.53 -20.31
C GLY A 642 3.58 10.15 -20.99
N SER A 643 3.34 11.43 -20.73
CA SER A 643 2.55 12.26 -21.63
C SER A 643 3.34 12.49 -22.91
N ALA A 644 2.73 12.27 -24.03
CA ALA A 644 3.28 12.78 -25.29
C ALA A 644 3.62 14.27 -25.10
N PRO A 645 4.81 14.73 -25.53
CA PRO A 645 5.14 16.16 -25.48
C PRO A 645 3.99 16.92 -26.17
N THR A 646 3.37 17.81 -25.41
CA THR A 646 2.32 18.67 -25.96
C THR A 646 2.93 19.55 -27.05
N GLY A 647 2.73 19.19 -28.31
CA GLY A 647 3.15 20.02 -29.44
C GLY A 647 3.75 19.30 -30.63
N ASN A 648 4.13 18.07 -30.54
CA ASN A 648 4.64 17.34 -31.70
C ASN A 648 3.97 15.97 -31.84
N ALA A 649 2.94 15.92 -32.68
CA ALA A 649 2.19 14.72 -33.05
C ALA A 649 3.01 13.68 -33.85
N THR A 650 4.33 13.73 -33.82
CA THR A 650 5.20 12.93 -34.66
C THR A 650 5.99 11.83 -33.95
N VAL A 651 5.93 11.75 -32.61
CA VAL A 651 6.40 10.53 -31.98
C VAL A 651 5.37 9.46 -32.29
N PRO A 652 5.70 8.40 -32.99
CA PRO A 652 4.78 7.30 -33.09
C PRO A 652 4.38 6.87 -31.69
N SER A 653 3.09 6.79 -31.41
CA SER A 653 2.52 6.29 -30.15
C SER A 653 3.04 4.90 -29.75
N LEU A 654 3.81 4.30 -30.61
CA LEU A 654 4.44 3.00 -30.55
C LEU A 654 5.70 2.93 -29.66
N PHE A 655 6.30 4.08 -29.32
CA PHE A 655 7.50 4.13 -28.48
C PHE A 655 7.22 4.69 -27.07
N GLN A 656 5.95 4.80 -26.70
CA GLN A 656 5.57 5.29 -25.40
C GLN A 656 4.78 4.23 -24.66
N SER A 657 5.17 3.97 -23.41
CA SER A 657 4.34 3.16 -22.52
C SER A 657 3.06 3.91 -22.17
N ASP A 658 1.94 3.18 -22.13
CA ASP A 658 0.67 3.64 -21.59
C ASP A 658 0.54 3.12 -20.15
N ALA A 659 0.16 3.99 -19.24
CA ALA A 659 0.01 3.63 -17.83
C ALA A 659 -0.99 2.49 -17.59
N ASN A 660 -1.87 2.19 -18.55
CA ASN A 660 -2.97 1.23 -18.36
C ASN A 660 -2.84 -0.07 -19.15
N ALA A 661 -2.24 -0.04 -20.34
CA ALA A 661 -2.33 -1.19 -21.24
C ALA A 661 -1.06 -1.53 -22.03
N LEU A 662 -0.24 -0.54 -22.37
CA LEU A 662 0.92 -0.71 -23.23
C LEU A 662 2.21 -0.46 -22.48
N ASP A 663 3.03 -1.49 -22.30
CA ASP A 663 4.39 -1.36 -21.78
C ASP A 663 5.40 -1.48 -22.94
N VAL A 664 6.26 -0.48 -23.07
CA VAL A 664 7.37 -0.48 -24.01
C VAL A 664 8.67 -0.64 -23.24
N PHE A 665 9.46 -1.62 -23.62
CA PHE A 665 10.78 -1.88 -23.07
C PHE A 665 11.83 -1.55 -24.11
N VAL A 666 12.90 -0.93 -23.66
CA VAL A 666 14.09 -0.68 -24.48
C VAL A 666 15.22 -1.51 -23.94
N GLY A 667 15.80 -2.31 -24.80
CA GLY A 667 17.02 -3.05 -24.54
C GLY A 667 18.19 -2.48 -25.33
N VAL A 668 19.39 -2.77 -24.87
CA VAL A 668 20.64 -2.42 -25.56
C VAL A 668 21.51 -3.66 -25.64
N ASP A 669 21.95 -3.97 -26.84
CA ASP A 669 22.97 -4.98 -27.11
C ASP A 669 24.27 -4.34 -27.62
N SER A 670 25.22 -5.15 -28.06
CA SER A 670 26.50 -4.66 -28.59
C SER A 670 26.42 -4.06 -30.02
N THR A 671 25.23 -4.06 -30.62
CA THR A 671 25.05 -3.63 -32.04
C THR A 671 23.99 -2.54 -32.17
N GLY A 672 23.09 -2.40 -31.19
CA GLY A 672 22.00 -1.44 -31.31
C GLY A 672 21.06 -1.39 -30.14
N VAL A 673 19.87 -0.90 -30.46
CA VAL A 673 18.76 -0.71 -29.53
C VAL A 673 17.62 -1.63 -29.91
N ASP A 674 17.14 -2.39 -28.96
CA ASP A 674 15.98 -3.26 -29.09
C ASP A 674 14.75 -2.62 -28.46
N VAL A 675 13.64 -2.58 -29.20
CA VAL A 675 12.36 -2.07 -28.69
C VAL A 675 11.35 -3.20 -28.66
N ILE A 676 10.80 -3.44 -27.50
CA ILE A 676 9.87 -4.53 -27.22
C ILE A 676 8.61 -3.93 -26.62
N ALA A 677 7.48 -4.17 -27.26
CA ALA A 677 6.19 -3.68 -26.76
C ALA A 677 5.31 -4.86 -26.35
N THR A 678 4.71 -4.73 -25.19
CA THR A 678 3.72 -5.67 -24.67
C THR A 678 2.41 -4.95 -24.41
N THR A 679 1.29 -5.61 -24.64
CA THR A 679 -0.03 -5.07 -24.32
C THR A 679 -0.80 -6.00 -23.40
N THR A 680 -1.62 -5.43 -22.57
CA THR A 680 -2.56 -6.18 -21.73
C THR A 680 -3.98 -5.92 -22.17
N THR A 681 -4.82 -6.95 -22.13
CA THR A 681 -6.24 -6.84 -22.47
C THR A 681 -7.06 -6.16 -21.37
N THR A 682 -6.51 -6.11 -20.17
CA THR A 682 -7.11 -5.46 -18.99
C THR A 682 -6.03 -4.77 -18.18
N PRO A 683 -6.31 -3.62 -17.56
CA PRO A 683 -5.37 -2.99 -16.64
C PRO A 683 -4.91 -3.97 -15.56
N LEU A 684 -3.61 -4.03 -15.32
CA LEU A 684 -3.02 -4.92 -14.34
C LEU A 684 -2.99 -4.22 -12.98
N THR A 685 -3.43 -4.93 -11.97
CA THR A 685 -3.36 -4.42 -10.59
C THR A 685 -1.92 -4.55 -10.06
N PRO A 686 -1.31 -3.47 -9.57
CA PRO A 686 -0.02 -3.57 -8.92
C PRO A 686 -0.08 -4.49 -7.71
N PRO A 687 0.99 -5.27 -7.44
CA PRO A 687 1.09 -5.96 -6.16
C PRO A 687 1.16 -4.93 -5.03
N VAL A 688 0.48 -5.24 -3.92
CA VAL A 688 0.51 -4.42 -2.71
C VAL A 688 1.06 -5.26 -1.57
N ASN A 689 2.14 -4.81 -0.95
CA ASN A 689 2.84 -5.55 0.12
C ASN A 689 3.18 -7.01 -0.28
N GLY A 690 3.53 -7.23 -1.54
CA GLY A 690 3.84 -8.55 -2.08
C GLY A 690 2.64 -9.45 -2.33
N LEU A 691 1.43 -8.97 -2.09
CA LEU A 691 0.19 -9.69 -2.34
C LEU A 691 -0.41 -9.25 -3.66
N CYS A 692 -0.72 -10.23 -4.48
CA CYS A 692 -1.38 -10.02 -5.76
C CYS A 692 -2.84 -10.43 -5.70
N PRO A 693 -3.71 -9.72 -6.43
CA PRO A 693 -5.09 -10.15 -6.59
C PRO A 693 -5.17 -11.52 -7.25
N GLN A 694 -6.08 -12.38 -6.81
CA GLN A 694 -6.20 -13.76 -7.29
C GLN A 694 -6.53 -13.89 -8.79
N GLN A 695 -6.99 -12.84 -9.45
CA GLN A 695 -7.35 -12.89 -10.86
C GLN A 695 -6.18 -12.84 -11.84
N GLN A 696 -4.95 -12.59 -11.38
CA GLN A 696 -3.78 -12.50 -12.27
C GLN A 696 -3.09 -13.85 -12.49
N ILE A 697 -3.84 -14.95 -12.51
CA ILE A 697 -3.30 -16.30 -12.70
C ILE A 697 -2.98 -16.59 -14.17
N ALA A 698 -3.67 -15.95 -15.11
CA ALA A 698 -3.41 -16.09 -16.55
C ALA A 698 -2.47 -14.98 -17.02
N PHE A 699 -1.65 -15.27 -18.05
CA PHE A 699 -0.83 -14.24 -18.68
C PHE A 699 -1.70 -13.38 -19.58
N PRO A 700 -2.17 -12.21 -19.15
CA PRO A 700 -2.96 -11.32 -20.01
C PRO A 700 -2.07 -10.50 -20.93
N MET A 701 -0.74 -10.57 -20.75
CA MET A 701 0.21 -9.85 -21.60
C MET A 701 0.50 -10.61 -22.88
N THR A 702 0.40 -9.93 -23.96
CA THR A 702 0.78 -10.42 -25.28
C THR A 702 1.78 -9.46 -25.92
N LEU A 703 2.68 -10.02 -26.71
CA LEU A 703 3.55 -9.21 -27.54
C LEU A 703 2.73 -8.46 -28.58
N VAL A 704 2.98 -7.16 -28.76
CA VAL A 704 2.34 -6.41 -29.84
C VAL A 704 2.98 -6.85 -31.15
N THR A 705 2.22 -7.57 -31.97
CA THR A 705 2.69 -8.11 -33.24
C THR A 705 2.08 -7.40 -34.46
N SER A 706 1.08 -6.53 -34.25
CA SER A 706 0.21 -6.03 -35.31
C SER A 706 0.56 -4.64 -35.84
N VAL A 707 1.52 -3.93 -35.25
CA VAL A 707 1.94 -2.61 -35.76
C VAL A 707 3.42 -2.69 -36.12
N PRO A 708 3.91 -1.95 -37.13
CA PRO A 708 5.03 -2.42 -37.87
C PRO A 708 6.19 -2.80 -36.98
N PHE A 709 6.35 -4.13 -36.74
CA PHE A 709 7.65 -4.68 -36.44
C PHE A 709 8.12 -4.75 -35.01
N TYR A 710 7.28 -5.03 -34.03
CA TYR A 710 7.77 -5.38 -32.69
C TYR A 710 8.06 -6.89 -32.53
N PRO A 711 9.16 -7.25 -31.85
CA PRO A 711 10.28 -6.42 -31.40
C PRO A 711 11.10 -5.86 -32.56
N ILE A 712 11.61 -4.64 -32.42
CA ILE A 712 12.42 -3.97 -33.44
C ILE A 712 13.87 -3.93 -32.94
N HIS A 713 14.80 -4.35 -33.76
CA HIS A 713 16.21 -4.07 -33.59
C HIS A 713 16.61 -2.87 -34.48
N ILE A 714 17.19 -1.86 -33.86
CA ILE A 714 17.69 -0.66 -34.53
C ILE A 714 19.20 -0.66 -34.45
N SER A 715 19.85 -1.06 -35.55
CA SER A 715 21.31 -1.01 -35.61
C SER A 715 21.80 0.43 -35.63
N LEU A 716 22.76 0.75 -34.74
CA LEU A 716 23.32 2.10 -34.65
C LEU A 716 24.39 2.41 -35.69
N GLN A 717 24.54 1.58 -36.70
CA GLN A 717 25.42 1.78 -37.89
C GLN A 717 26.93 2.01 -37.59
N LYS A 718 27.38 1.87 -36.35
CA LYS A 718 28.77 2.13 -35.96
C LYS A 718 29.59 0.85 -35.68
N GLY A 719 29.09 -0.29 -36.13
CA GLY A 719 29.69 -1.59 -35.80
C GLY A 719 29.37 -2.04 -34.37
N THR A 720 30.10 -3.01 -33.90
CA THR A 720 29.95 -3.46 -32.51
C THR A 720 30.56 -2.46 -31.54
N PHE A 721 29.91 -2.23 -30.42
CA PHE A 721 30.37 -1.38 -29.33
C PHE A 721 30.20 -2.11 -27.98
N HIS A 722 30.85 -1.60 -26.93
CA HIS A 722 30.80 -2.20 -25.61
C HIS A 722 30.02 -1.29 -24.67
N PRO A 723 28.72 -1.54 -24.45
CA PRO A 723 27.91 -0.71 -23.57
C PRO A 723 28.29 -0.96 -22.10
N LEU A 724 28.48 0.12 -21.34
CA LEU A 724 28.72 0.14 -19.90
C LEU A 724 27.41 0.36 -19.13
N SER A 725 26.58 1.26 -19.62
CA SER A 725 25.28 1.60 -19.09
C SER A 725 24.43 2.29 -20.16
N PHE A 726 23.13 2.40 -19.90
CA PHE A 726 22.27 3.20 -20.73
C PHE A 726 21.19 3.91 -19.93
N PHE A 727 20.72 5.03 -20.47
CA PHE A 727 19.72 5.89 -19.87
C PHE A 727 18.63 6.23 -20.87
N LEU A 728 17.42 6.37 -20.38
CA LEU A 728 16.30 6.90 -21.14
C LEU A 728 16.07 8.36 -20.75
N SER A 729 15.75 9.21 -21.73
CA SER A 729 15.24 10.53 -21.40
C SER A 729 13.91 10.40 -20.64
N PRO A 730 13.55 11.36 -19.77
CA PRO A 730 12.32 11.29 -18.96
C PRO A 730 11.05 11.17 -19.80
N ASP A 731 11.05 11.75 -21.01
CA ASP A 731 9.95 11.67 -21.96
C ASP A 731 9.99 10.38 -22.82
N GLY A 732 10.99 9.51 -22.63
CA GLY A 732 11.13 8.26 -23.36
C GLY A 732 11.52 8.44 -24.84
N THR A 733 11.88 9.65 -25.29
CA THR A 733 12.15 9.92 -26.71
C THR A 733 13.59 9.65 -27.12
N ARG A 734 14.53 9.54 -26.16
CA ARG A 734 15.95 9.33 -26.43
C ARG A 734 16.56 8.25 -25.56
N VAL A 735 17.51 7.55 -26.13
CA VAL A 735 18.37 6.59 -25.43
C VAL A 735 19.81 7.10 -25.46
N TYR A 736 20.43 7.17 -24.31
CA TYR A 736 21.85 7.50 -24.14
C TYR A 736 22.59 6.22 -23.77
N ILE A 737 23.52 5.77 -24.62
CA ILE A 737 24.29 4.54 -24.42
C ILE A 737 25.72 4.94 -24.14
N VAL A 738 26.18 4.72 -22.94
CA VAL A 738 27.56 4.96 -22.55
C VAL A 738 28.39 3.76 -22.94
N THR A 739 29.41 3.96 -23.75
CA THR A 739 30.26 2.89 -24.27
C THR A 739 31.72 3.07 -23.85
N SER A 740 32.44 1.99 -23.65
CA SER A 740 33.87 2.09 -23.28
C SER A 740 34.78 2.46 -24.45
N ASP A 741 34.27 2.45 -25.67
CA ASP A 741 35.06 2.57 -26.91
C ASP A 741 34.61 3.68 -27.87
N GLN A 742 33.38 4.17 -27.76
CA GLN A 742 32.83 5.12 -28.72
C GLN A 742 32.23 6.41 -28.08
N GLY A 743 32.48 6.66 -26.79
CA GLY A 743 31.86 7.75 -26.08
C GLY A 743 30.39 7.48 -25.71
N VAL A 744 29.55 8.50 -25.77
CA VAL A 744 28.13 8.35 -25.50
C VAL A 744 27.37 8.39 -26.83
N LEU A 745 26.74 7.27 -27.18
CA LEU A 745 25.86 7.20 -28.33
C LEU A 745 24.45 7.64 -27.93
N VAL A 746 23.81 8.41 -28.79
CA VAL A 746 22.44 8.90 -28.57
C VAL A 746 21.57 8.45 -29.73
N PHE A 747 20.51 7.72 -29.39
CA PHE A 747 19.47 7.37 -30.35
C PHE A 747 18.21 8.19 -30.06
N ASP A 748 17.69 8.89 -31.03
CA ASP A 748 16.46 9.69 -30.98
C ASP A 748 15.34 8.96 -31.73
N PHE A 749 14.30 8.54 -30.98
CA PHE A 749 13.15 7.81 -31.54
C PHE A 749 12.31 8.67 -32.49
N ASN A 750 12.28 9.99 -32.30
CA ASN A 750 11.50 10.88 -33.15
C ASN A 750 12.08 11.00 -34.55
N THR A 751 13.38 11.16 -34.61
CA THR A 751 14.10 11.34 -35.88
C THR A 751 14.64 10.03 -36.44
N GLN A 752 14.61 8.96 -35.62
CA GLN A 752 15.22 7.66 -35.89
C GLN A 752 16.70 7.80 -36.29
N SER A 753 17.39 8.72 -35.65
CA SER A 753 18.78 9.04 -35.97
C SER A 753 19.71 8.73 -34.79
N THR A 754 20.93 8.37 -35.10
CA THR A 754 21.99 8.13 -34.16
C THR A 754 23.00 9.28 -34.21
N SER A 755 23.35 9.81 -33.05
CA SER A 755 24.45 10.77 -32.88
C SER A 755 25.41 10.27 -31.78
N ALA A 756 26.54 10.94 -31.62
CA ALA A 756 27.48 10.63 -30.56
C ALA A 756 27.89 11.93 -29.86
N ILE A 757 28.05 11.86 -28.56
CA ILE A 757 28.67 12.90 -27.74
C ILE A 757 30.08 12.40 -27.38
N PRO A 758 31.12 12.90 -28.05
CA PRO A 758 32.50 12.55 -27.71
C PRO A 758 32.86 13.25 -26.40
N LEU A 759 33.64 12.58 -25.56
CA LEU A 759 34.28 13.22 -24.44
C LEU A 759 35.45 14.05 -24.94
N SER A 760 35.67 15.23 -24.35
CA SER A 760 36.82 16.06 -24.59
C SER A 760 38.11 15.26 -24.36
N GLY A 761 39.18 15.65 -25.00
CA GLY A 761 40.44 14.96 -24.82
C GLY A 761 40.50 13.53 -25.39
N ASN A 762 39.45 13.05 -26.10
CA ASN A 762 39.30 11.65 -26.51
C ASN A 762 39.35 10.66 -25.34
N ALA A 763 38.89 11.06 -24.17
CA ALA A 763 38.75 10.16 -23.03
C ALA A 763 37.69 9.07 -23.34
N ALA A 764 37.92 7.89 -22.80
CA ALA A 764 36.92 6.82 -22.86
C ALA A 764 36.07 6.83 -21.59
N PRO A 765 34.74 6.61 -21.69
CA PRO A 765 33.90 6.47 -20.50
C PRO A 765 34.24 5.25 -19.64
N LEU A 766 34.17 5.42 -18.33
CA LEU A 766 34.33 4.36 -17.32
C LEU A 766 33.05 4.11 -16.55
N ALA A 767 32.31 5.16 -16.21
CA ALA A 767 31.04 5.11 -15.52
C ALA A 767 30.23 6.37 -15.86
N ALA A 768 28.93 6.32 -15.73
CA ALA A 768 28.08 7.48 -15.94
C ALA A 768 26.77 7.37 -15.17
N ASP A 769 26.15 8.51 -14.96
CA ASP A 769 24.76 8.63 -14.51
C ASP A 769 24.14 9.92 -15.03
N ILE A 770 22.81 9.95 -15.13
CA ILE A 770 22.04 11.05 -15.74
C ILE A 770 21.18 11.76 -14.67
N THR A 771 21.07 13.10 -14.79
CA THR A 771 20.13 13.85 -13.95
C THR A 771 18.69 13.42 -14.21
N VAL A 772 17.84 13.54 -13.20
CA VAL A 772 16.44 13.10 -13.27
C VAL A 772 15.65 13.81 -14.38
N ASP A 773 15.99 15.08 -14.65
CA ASP A 773 15.42 15.84 -15.76
C ASP A 773 16.02 15.48 -17.14
N GLY A 774 17.01 14.60 -17.16
CA GLY A 774 17.66 14.15 -18.39
C GLY A 774 18.48 15.20 -19.11
N THR A 775 18.74 16.37 -18.50
CA THR A 775 19.44 17.49 -19.15
C THR A 775 20.95 17.37 -19.12
N LEU A 776 21.48 16.73 -18.08
CA LEU A 776 22.92 16.55 -17.87
C LEU A 776 23.26 15.08 -17.65
N LEU A 777 24.29 14.62 -18.34
CA LEU A 777 24.87 13.30 -18.16
C LEU A 777 26.30 13.46 -17.63
N TYR A 778 26.57 12.92 -16.46
CA TYR A 778 27.91 12.94 -15.88
C TYR A 778 28.64 11.65 -16.21
N VAL A 779 29.83 11.78 -16.76
CA VAL A 779 30.65 10.65 -17.24
C VAL A 779 32.02 10.73 -16.63
N ALA A 780 32.45 9.67 -15.96
CA ALA A 780 33.83 9.50 -15.54
C ALA A 780 34.68 9.07 -16.71
N GLY A 781 35.73 9.80 -17.02
CA GLY A 781 36.65 9.54 -18.12
C GLY A 781 37.94 8.82 -17.69
N THR A 782 38.57 8.17 -18.65
CA THR A 782 39.88 7.52 -18.46
C THR A 782 41.04 8.52 -18.22
N ASP A 783 40.79 9.81 -18.49
CA ASP A 783 41.68 10.92 -18.19
C ASP A 783 41.66 11.40 -16.75
N GLY A 784 40.80 10.82 -15.91
CA GLY A 784 40.61 11.21 -14.51
C GLY A 784 39.71 12.42 -14.32
N MET A 785 38.99 12.83 -15.35
CA MET A 785 38.01 13.92 -15.29
C MET A 785 36.58 13.39 -15.11
N LEU A 786 35.76 14.19 -14.47
CA LEU A 786 34.33 14.05 -14.52
C LEU A 786 33.80 15.01 -15.57
N HIS A 787 33.29 14.47 -16.66
CA HIS A 787 32.71 15.21 -17.79
C HIS A 787 31.24 15.48 -17.54
N GLU A 788 30.80 16.72 -17.76
CA GLU A 788 29.40 17.11 -17.75
C GLU A 788 28.93 17.28 -19.20
N LEU A 789 28.09 16.34 -19.63
CA LEU A 789 27.54 16.36 -20.99
C LEU A 789 26.15 16.98 -20.98
N ASN A 790 25.93 18.01 -21.78
CA ASN A 790 24.59 18.53 -22.00
C ASN A 790 23.87 17.70 -23.06
N THR A 791 22.82 17.02 -22.66
CA THR A 791 22.06 16.09 -23.53
C THR A 791 21.26 16.81 -24.62
N THR A 792 20.94 18.11 -24.45
CA THR A 792 20.19 18.91 -25.41
C THR A 792 21.11 19.42 -26.52
N THR A 793 22.28 19.93 -26.17
CA THR A 793 23.24 20.45 -27.13
C THR A 793 24.17 19.39 -27.71
N ALA A 794 24.18 18.20 -27.11
CA ALA A 794 25.08 17.10 -27.43
C ALA A 794 26.56 17.48 -27.33
N LEU A 795 26.92 18.26 -26.33
CA LEU A 795 28.29 18.75 -26.09
C LEU A 795 28.76 18.36 -24.67
N ASP A 796 30.07 18.12 -24.58
CA ASP A 796 30.79 18.09 -23.32
C ASP A 796 31.04 19.55 -22.90
N VAL A 797 30.32 20.00 -21.87
CA VAL A 797 30.28 21.44 -21.52
C VAL A 797 31.19 21.79 -20.35
N LEU A 798 31.60 20.80 -19.57
CA LEU A 798 32.48 21.05 -18.43
C LEU A 798 33.30 19.81 -18.09
N GLU A 799 34.58 20.00 -17.88
CA GLU A 799 35.52 19.01 -17.37
C GLU A 799 35.93 19.35 -15.96
N ILE A 800 35.68 18.44 -15.04
CA ILE A 800 35.98 18.64 -13.61
C ILE A 800 37.16 17.75 -13.26
N PRO A 801 38.36 18.29 -13.04
CA PRO A 801 39.54 17.49 -12.73
C PRO A 801 39.42 16.89 -11.33
N PHE A 802 39.29 15.59 -11.25
CA PHE A 802 39.22 14.86 -9.97
C PHE A 802 40.58 14.85 -9.26
N SER A 803 41.66 14.82 -10.03
CA SER A 803 43.03 14.90 -9.52
C SER A 803 43.35 16.21 -8.77
N GLN A 804 42.51 17.25 -8.89
CA GLN A 804 42.64 18.50 -8.17
C GLN A 804 41.78 18.55 -6.90
N LEU A 805 41.02 17.52 -6.59
CA LEU A 805 40.30 17.45 -5.33
C LEU A 805 41.29 17.07 -4.23
N PRO A 806 41.61 17.98 -3.26
CA PRO A 806 42.47 17.64 -2.15
C PRO A 806 41.82 16.62 -1.26
N ASP A 807 42.59 15.64 -0.80
CA ASP A 807 42.14 14.78 0.31
C ASP A 807 41.95 15.58 1.60
N SER A 808 41.43 14.94 2.65
CA SER A 808 41.29 15.58 3.98
C SER A 808 42.59 16.12 4.58
N SER A 809 43.74 15.77 3.99
CA SER A 809 45.10 16.21 4.36
C SER A 809 45.69 17.21 3.38
N ASN A 810 44.91 17.77 2.45
CA ASN A 810 45.38 18.62 1.33
C ASN A 810 46.38 17.94 0.39
N ASN A 811 46.38 16.63 0.33
CA ASN A 811 47.20 15.89 -0.64
C ASN A 811 46.38 15.69 -1.93
N PHE A 812 47.01 16.04 -3.04
CA PHE A 812 46.45 15.85 -4.38
C PHE A 812 46.77 14.44 -4.86
N CYS A 813 45.87 13.86 -5.69
CA CYS A 813 46.20 12.68 -6.48
C CYS A 813 47.39 12.97 -7.38
N TYR A 814 48.55 12.41 -7.05
CA TYR A 814 49.74 12.57 -7.89
C TYR A 814 49.68 11.60 -9.07
N SER A 815 50.36 11.99 -10.15
CA SER A 815 50.43 11.24 -11.41
C SER A 815 51.01 9.81 -11.28
N SER A 816 51.49 9.41 -10.13
CA SER A 816 51.98 8.07 -9.83
C SER A 816 50.91 7.13 -9.28
N TYR A 817 49.74 7.61 -8.95
CA TYR A 817 48.61 6.86 -8.47
C TYR A 817 47.49 6.94 -9.49
N ASN A 818 46.90 5.81 -9.79
CA ASN A 818 45.77 5.72 -10.75
C ASN A 818 44.50 6.25 -10.08
N CYS A 819 44.28 7.58 -10.11
CA CYS A 819 43.11 8.25 -9.55
C CYS A 819 41.94 8.29 -10.53
N ALA A 820 41.81 7.29 -11.41
CA ALA A 820 40.73 7.22 -12.35
C ALA A 820 39.39 7.13 -11.61
N LEU A 821 38.44 7.99 -11.98
CA LEU A 821 37.07 7.89 -11.52
C LEU A 821 36.42 6.63 -12.11
N ASN A 822 35.90 5.76 -11.28
CA ASN A 822 35.30 4.52 -11.74
C ASN A 822 33.80 4.43 -11.46
N LEU A 823 33.29 5.29 -10.59
CA LEU A 823 31.89 5.28 -10.20
C LEU A 823 31.34 6.69 -10.19
N VAL A 824 30.14 6.80 -10.72
CA VAL A 824 29.34 8.03 -10.69
C VAL A 824 27.92 7.62 -10.32
N ALA A 825 27.31 8.36 -9.39
CA ALA A 825 25.90 8.24 -9.09
C ALA A 825 25.31 9.62 -8.80
N ILE A 826 24.17 9.92 -9.37
CA ILE A 826 23.49 11.20 -9.20
C ILE A 826 22.37 10.98 -8.19
N LYS A 827 22.30 11.91 -7.25
CA LYS A 827 21.16 11.98 -6.33
C LYS A 827 19.91 12.37 -7.13
N PRO A 828 18.86 11.53 -7.12
CA PRO A 828 17.62 11.80 -7.82
C PRO A 828 16.91 13.04 -7.38
#